data_c22d18d99787a2f8827713b7d1584bc3
#
_entry.id   c22d18d99787a2f8827713b7d1584bc3
#
_cell.length_a   1.000
_cell.length_b   1.000
_cell.length_c   1.000
_cell.angle_alpha   90.00
_cell.angle_beta   90.00
_cell.angle_gamma   90.00
#
_symmetry.space_group_name_H-M   'P 1'
#
loop_
_entity.id
_entity.type
_entity.pdbx_description
1 polymer ?
#
loop_
_entity_poly.entity_id
_entity_poly.type
_entity_poly.pdbx_seq_one_letter_code
_entity_poly.pdbx_strand_id
1 'polypeptide(L)'
;MPKNVFDNIEIPPAAEQDSATVSPTKRERFEWLEIPQSQHFTRRFRKEARVVSSKRCPRCGWLDQASVRECFRCGYDFETNDMHLDFFKQEDIEIPPIDVKVDMSFQNVLSQKSYDRFIDYRLRLEAEELNLISGFDRLIALNELNIAHYDYQINTALEALRRMRGQVLLADEVGLGKTIEAGMIAKELIERNLARTILILTPASLVGQWQDEMLVKFGEHFIAPEKADDWRASKIIASIDLAKRKEAAAIILSREFDLLIVDEAHRLKHRGTIGFKFVNQIKKKYVLLLTATPLHNDLTELYSLITILKPGLFGTIRSFKRKFMSKDDPRLPNNEDQLKHLLQDVMIRNRRDKVGINLPPRRAAIYHMDLSENERELYREVTNYVREEFRQDSQFEAHALSLITLQREVCSSPQATRHTLQNFLRRHYPEKIKERLSYFIQLCDAVPVSRKSLATVEILRKFPEKTIVFVEFIDTMKQLKTELEREGLSVELFHGGLAGTQARRHAIDSFRSTKDVLISTQAGGEGLNLQFCRQVINYDLPWNPMRVEQRIGRVHRLGQDREVFVFNLSVHDTIEARILELLANKIRMFELVIGELDMILGDIETDKSFEQKLVDIFLRSDSDEAMKKQFERFGSELQHARKHFDRVRENQDMLSDLVDV
;
A
#
# COMPACT_ATOMS: atom_id res chain seq x y z
N MET A 1 21.72 -26.33 -29.65
CA MET A 1 20.70 -25.24 -29.82
C MET A 1 20.15 -24.97 -28.44
N PRO A 2 20.14 -23.74 -27.94
CA PRO A 2 19.56 -23.46 -26.62
C PRO A 2 18.07 -23.78 -26.65
N LYS A 3 17.60 -24.49 -25.62
CA LYS A 3 16.17 -24.72 -25.41
C LYS A 3 15.44 -23.39 -25.39
N ASN A 4 14.30 -23.35 -26.01
CA ASN A 4 13.51 -22.12 -26.14
C ASN A 4 13.16 -21.59 -24.74
N VAL A 5 13.41 -20.32 -24.45
CA VAL A 5 13.15 -19.67 -23.15
C VAL A 5 11.69 -19.85 -22.70
N PHE A 6 10.77 -20.09 -23.63
CA PHE A 6 9.37 -20.36 -23.35
C PHE A 6 9.09 -21.72 -22.74
N ASP A 7 9.97 -22.71 -22.92
CA ASP A 7 9.76 -24.04 -22.33
C ASP A 7 9.87 -24.03 -20.80
N ASN A 8 10.38 -22.92 -20.24
CA ASN A 8 10.59 -22.74 -18.80
C ASN A 8 9.58 -21.79 -18.15
N ILE A 9 8.52 -21.34 -18.87
CA ILE A 9 7.50 -20.43 -18.34
C ILE A 9 6.19 -21.18 -18.14
N GLU A 10 5.77 -21.39 -16.89
CA GLU A 10 4.43 -21.85 -16.53
C GLU A 10 3.50 -20.68 -16.33
N ILE A 11 2.37 -20.68 -17.06
CA ILE A 11 1.31 -19.69 -16.94
C ILE A 11 0.14 -20.36 -16.24
N PRO A 12 -0.35 -19.85 -15.09
CA PRO A 12 -1.56 -20.38 -14.49
C PRO A 12 -2.74 -20.22 -15.47
N PRO A 13 -3.64 -21.21 -15.55
CA PRO A 13 -4.79 -21.12 -16.43
C PRO A 13 -5.64 -19.91 -16.08
N ALA A 14 -6.02 -19.15 -17.10
CA ALA A 14 -6.99 -18.06 -16.95
C ALA A 14 -8.33 -18.64 -16.48
N ALA A 15 -9.02 -17.96 -15.57
CA ALA A 15 -10.37 -18.32 -15.17
C ALA A 15 -11.25 -18.35 -16.44
N GLU A 16 -11.87 -19.48 -16.70
CA GLU A 16 -12.83 -19.65 -17.79
C GLU A 16 -14.02 -18.72 -17.55
N GLN A 17 -14.09 -17.66 -18.35
CA GLN A 17 -15.38 -17.04 -18.63
C GLN A 17 -16.07 -17.93 -19.69
N ASP A 18 -17.22 -18.47 -19.34
CA ASP A 18 -18.04 -19.29 -20.21
C ASP A 18 -18.26 -18.64 -21.58
N SER A 19 -17.61 -19.14 -22.60
CA SER A 19 -18.10 -19.12 -23.98
C SER A 19 -17.34 -20.15 -24.82
N ALA A 20 -18.09 -21.18 -25.19
CA ALA A 20 -17.92 -22.11 -26.33
C ALA A 20 -16.49 -22.44 -26.82
N THR A 21 -16.09 -23.65 -26.46
CA THR A 21 -15.35 -24.64 -27.28
C THR A 21 -14.48 -24.13 -28.45
N VAL A 22 -13.19 -24.00 -28.22
CA VAL A 22 -12.09 -24.48 -29.08
C VAL A 22 -10.85 -24.56 -28.20
N SER A 23 -10.20 -25.72 -28.11
CA SER A 23 -8.92 -25.86 -27.40
C SER A 23 -7.81 -25.23 -28.25
N PRO A 24 -7.11 -24.21 -27.75
CA PRO A 24 -6.05 -23.58 -28.53
C PRO A 24 -4.83 -24.51 -28.63
N THR A 25 -4.26 -24.59 -29.83
CA THR A 25 -3.01 -25.31 -30.08
C THR A 25 -1.86 -24.62 -29.34
N LYS A 26 -0.80 -25.38 -29.04
CA LYS A 26 0.38 -24.89 -28.30
C LYS A 26 0.98 -23.56 -28.83
N ARG A 27 0.71 -23.20 -30.07
CA ARG A 27 1.18 -21.99 -30.73
C ARG A 27 0.35 -20.74 -30.36
N GLU A 28 -0.95 -20.87 -30.17
CA GLU A 28 -1.85 -19.76 -29.84
C GLU A 28 -1.71 -19.27 -28.39
N ARG A 29 -1.16 -20.10 -27.48
CA ARG A 29 -0.93 -19.72 -26.08
C ARG A 29 0.16 -18.65 -25.89
N PHE A 30 0.94 -18.36 -26.91
CA PHE A 30 2.11 -17.46 -26.81
C PHE A 30 2.01 -16.21 -27.69
N GLU A 31 0.96 -16.06 -28.53
CA GLU A 31 0.79 -14.87 -29.37
C GLU A 31 0.65 -13.57 -28.57
N TRP A 32 0.14 -13.64 -27.36
CA TRP A 32 0.03 -12.46 -26.47
C TRP A 32 1.38 -12.04 -25.86
N LEU A 33 2.44 -12.85 -25.98
CA LEU A 33 3.80 -12.49 -25.58
C LEU A 33 4.57 -11.74 -26.67
N GLU A 34 4.02 -11.68 -27.88
CA GLU A 34 4.58 -10.86 -28.95
C GLU A 34 4.18 -9.40 -28.72
N ILE A 35 5.10 -8.62 -28.15
CA ILE A 35 4.97 -7.18 -28.07
C ILE A 35 5.10 -6.64 -29.49
N PRO A 36 4.14 -5.84 -30.00
CA PRO A 36 4.31 -5.18 -31.28
C PRO A 36 5.61 -4.38 -31.24
N GLN A 37 6.50 -4.63 -32.18
CA GLN A 37 7.71 -3.83 -32.34
C GLN A 37 7.27 -2.40 -32.64
N SER A 38 7.28 -1.53 -31.64
CA SER A 38 7.01 -0.11 -31.81
C SER A 38 8.20 0.55 -32.49
N GLN A 39 8.21 0.55 -33.81
CA GLN A 39 9.23 1.25 -34.61
C GLN A 39 9.13 2.79 -34.55
N HIS A 40 8.33 3.37 -33.67
CA HIS A 40 8.05 4.81 -33.72
C HIS A 40 8.33 5.66 -32.47
N PHE A 41 9.04 5.15 -31.46
CA PHE A 41 9.25 5.95 -30.25
C PHE A 41 10.63 6.61 -30.09
N THR A 42 11.57 6.43 -31.02
CA THR A 42 12.95 6.96 -30.86
C THR A 42 13.23 8.29 -31.54
N ARG A 43 12.25 8.99 -32.13
CA ARG A 43 12.52 10.22 -32.92
C ARG A 43 11.79 11.50 -32.53
N ARG A 44 11.15 11.62 -31.38
CA ARG A 44 10.40 12.86 -31.04
C ARG A 44 10.74 13.58 -29.73
N PHE A 45 11.75 13.18 -29.00
CA PHE A 45 12.19 13.89 -27.79
C PHE A 45 13.64 14.41 -27.84
N ARG A 46 14.14 14.74 -29.03
CA ARG A 46 15.27 15.66 -29.17
C ARG A 46 14.80 16.92 -29.88
N LYS A 47 14.03 17.75 -29.21
CA LYS A 47 13.91 19.17 -29.50
C LYS A 47 14.03 19.94 -28.18
N GLU A 48 15.24 20.50 -28.01
CA GLU A 48 15.52 21.74 -27.32
C GLU A 48 14.76 21.96 -26.00
N ALA A 49 15.37 21.53 -24.90
CA ALA A 49 15.16 22.19 -23.63
C ALA A 49 15.65 23.64 -23.79
N ARG A 50 14.79 24.52 -24.29
CA ARG A 50 14.99 25.96 -24.10
C ARG A 50 15.00 26.18 -22.59
N VAL A 51 16.08 26.71 -22.08
CA VAL A 51 16.15 27.26 -20.73
C VAL A 51 15.08 28.36 -20.71
N VAL A 52 13.89 28.04 -20.20
CA VAL A 52 12.85 29.02 -19.99
C VAL A 52 13.31 29.83 -18.79
N SER A 53 13.83 31.03 -19.05
CA SER A 53 14.15 31.97 -18.00
C SER A 53 12.90 32.25 -17.19
N SER A 54 12.99 32.15 -15.86
CA SER A 54 11.89 32.43 -14.96
C SER A 54 12.16 33.70 -14.17
N LYS A 55 11.11 34.44 -13.85
CA LYS A 55 11.18 35.60 -12.94
C LYS A 55 10.30 35.37 -11.72
N ARG A 56 10.76 35.86 -10.58
CA ARG A 56 10.05 35.74 -9.32
C ARG A 56 9.22 36.99 -9.07
N CYS A 57 7.92 36.83 -8.82
CA CYS A 57 7.06 37.94 -8.47
C CYS A 57 7.51 38.60 -7.15
N PRO A 58 7.79 39.92 -7.12
CA PRO A 58 8.26 40.60 -5.92
C PRO A 58 7.17 40.67 -4.83
N ARG A 59 5.92 40.53 -5.19
CA ARG A 59 4.79 40.63 -4.24
C ARG A 59 4.44 39.31 -3.56
N CYS A 60 4.30 38.21 -4.32
CA CYS A 60 3.82 36.93 -3.76
C CYS A 60 4.88 35.81 -3.79
N GLY A 61 6.07 36.09 -4.33
CA GLY A 61 7.17 35.13 -4.42
C GLY A 61 6.99 34.02 -5.45
N TRP A 62 5.91 34.03 -6.24
CA TRP A 62 5.65 33.01 -7.27
C TRP A 62 6.66 33.10 -8.42
N LEU A 63 7.02 31.95 -9.00
CA LEU A 63 7.92 31.87 -10.15
C LEU A 63 7.10 31.73 -11.43
N ASP A 64 7.13 32.76 -12.26
CA ASP A 64 6.51 32.80 -13.59
C ASP A 64 7.55 32.72 -14.71
N GLN A 65 7.10 32.42 -15.94
CA GLN A 65 7.97 32.51 -17.11
C GLN A 65 8.42 33.96 -17.32
N ALA A 66 9.67 34.17 -17.71
CA ALA A 66 10.22 35.53 -17.89
C ALA A 66 9.45 36.39 -18.92
N SER A 67 8.74 35.77 -19.84
CA SER A 67 7.94 36.46 -20.87
C SER A 67 6.54 36.88 -20.43
N VAL A 68 6.10 36.49 -19.22
CA VAL A 68 4.75 36.81 -18.73
C VAL A 68 4.71 38.24 -18.24
N ARG A 69 3.73 39.03 -18.68
CA ARG A 69 3.56 40.42 -18.29
C ARG A 69 3.01 40.54 -16.88
N GLU A 70 2.04 39.71 -16.53
CA GLU A 70 1.39 39.74 -15.22
C GLU A 70 1.61 38.43 -14.45
N CYS A 71 1.75 38.53 -13.12
CA CYS A 71 1.92 37.36 -12.26
C CYS A 71 0.62 36.53 -12.25
N PHE A 72 0.74 35.27 -12.64
CA PHE A 72 -0.42 34.35 -12.72
C PHE A 72 -1.10 34.12 -11.38
N ARG A 73 -0.41 34.37 -10.25
CA ARG A 73 -0.93 34.12 -8.91
C ARG A 73 -1.62 35.32 -8.26
N CYS A 74 -1.15 36.53 -8.52
CA CYS A 74 -1.64 37.72 -7.80
C CYS A 74 -1.92 38.92 -8.70
N GLY A 75 -1.85 38.78 -10.03
CA GLY A 75 -2.13 39.85 -10.98
C GLY A 75 -1.13 41.04 -10.95
N TYR A 76 0.05 40.86 -10.33
CA TYR A 76 1.08 41.92 -10.32
C TYR A 76 1.66 42.12 -11.70
N ASP A 77 1.54 43.29 -12.27
CA ASP A 77 2.11 43.65 -13.57
C ASP A 77 3.61 43.94 -13.41
N PHE A 78 4.44 43.18 -14.09
CA PHE A 78 5.90 43.29 -14.01
C PHE A 78 6.48 44.47 -14.80
N GLU A 79 5.69 45.10 -15.68
CA GLU A 79 6.12 46.26 -16.46
C GLU A 79 5.78 47.59 -15.76
N THR A 80 4.58 47.67 -15.19
CA THR A 80 4.11 48.89 -14.52
C THR A 80 4.44 48.90 -13.04
N ASN A 81 4.85 47.77 -12.45
CA ASN A 81 5.02 47.57 -11.02
C ASN A 81 3.74 47.82 -10.21
N ASP A 82 2.56 47.67 -10.81
CA ASP A 82 1.27 47.93 -10.20
C ASP A 82 0.31 46.78 -10.43
N MET A 83 -0.85 46.82 -9.79
CA MET A 83 -1.93 45.87 -10.04
C MET A 83 -2.97 46.51 -10.91
N HIS A 84 -3.27 45.92 -12.05
CA HIS A 84 -4.50 46.19 -12.75
C HIS A 84 -5.68 45.58 -11.98
N LEU A 85 -6.42 46.46 -11.28
CA LEU A 85 -7.65 46.10 -10.55
C LEU A 85 -8.89 46.09 -11.49
N ASP A 86 -8.72 45.78 -12.76
CA ASP A 86 -9.83 45.77 -13.74
C ASP A 86 -10.63 44.45 -13.76
N PHE A 87 -10.59 43.65 -12.69
CA PHE A 87 -11.40 42.44 -12.61
C PHE A 87 -12.82 42.64 -12.09
N PHE A 88 -13.17 43.86 -11.67
CA PHE A 88 -14.56 44.23 -11.37
C PHE A 88 -14.98 45.45 -12.17
N LYS A 89 -15.34 45.28 -13.45
CA LYS A 89 -16.35 46.12 -14.00
C LYS A 89 -17.63 45.88 -13.17
N GLN A 90 -17.99 46.84 -12.33
CA GLN A 90 -19.31 46.92 -11.78
C GLN A 90 -20.29 46.98 -12.98
N GLU A 91 -20.76 45.83 -13.43
CA GLU A 91 -22.08 45.77 -14.03
C GLU A 91 -23.01 46.07 -12.89
N ASP A 92 -23.83 47.12 -13.06
CA ASP A 92 -24.89 47.49 -12.12
C ASP A 92 -25.78 46.24 -11.91
N ILE A 93 -25.47 45.46 -10.87
CA ILE A 93 -26.37 44.40 -10.44
C ILE A 93 -27.54 45.11 -9.78
N GLU A 94 -28.65 45.28 -10.51
CA GLU A 94 -29.91 45.60 -9.91
C GLU A 94 -30.25 44.53 -8.89
N ILE A 95 -29.99 44.84 -7.62
CA ILE A 95 -30.43 44.00 -6.50
C ILE A 95 -31.95 44.12 -6.48
N PRO A 96 -32.69 43.04 -6.79
CA PRO A 96 -34.13 43.10 -6.70
C PRO A 96 -34.51 43.47 -5.27
N PRO A 97 -35.55 44.30 -5.08
CA PRO A 97 -35.97 44.69 -3.73
C PRO A 97 -36.31 43.44 -2.93
N ILE A 98 -35.54 43.21 -1.87
CA ILE A 98 -35.79 42.09 -0.93
C ILE A 98 -37.03 42.50 -0.13
N ASP A 99 -38.17 41.91 -0.46
CA ASP A 99 -39.37 42.05 0.34
C ASP A 99 -39.20 41.26 1.66
N VAL A 100 -38.65 41.95 2.66
CA VAL A 100 -38.51 41.37 4.00
C VAL A 100 -39.88 41.40 4.67
N LYS A 101 -40.61 40.32 4.55
CA LYS A 101 -41.78 40.08 5.39
C LYS A 101 -41.30 39.81 6.81
N VAL A 102 -41.27 40.87 7.62
CA VAL A 102 -41.04 40.72 9.05
C VAL A 102 -42.27 40.04 9.64
N ASP A 103 -42.15 38.81 10.05
CA ASP A 103 -43.21 38.11 10.77
C ASP A 103 -43.34 38.73 12.16
N MET A 104 -44.41 39.53 12.34
CA MET A 104 -44.72 40.21 13.59
C MET A 104 -45.15 39.27 14.73
N SER A 105 -45.15 37.95 14.50
CA SER A 105 -45.33 36.92 15.54
C SER A 105 -44.26 37.02 16.66
N PHE A 106 -43.12 37.66 16.37
CA PHE A 106 -42.06 37.93 17.32
C PHE A 106 -42.50 38.79 18.52
N GLN A 107 -43.44 39.70 18.32
CA GLN A 107 -43.98 40.50 19.43
C GLN A 107 -44.78 39.66 20.45
N ASN A 108 -45.42 38.59 19.99
CA ASN A 108 -46.14 37.67 20.87
C ASN A 108 -45.19 36.79 21.71
N VAL A 109 -44.03 36.50 21.20
CA VAL A 109 -42.97 35.72 21.91
C VAL A 109 -42.33 36.57 23.00
N LEU A 110 -42.13 37.89 22.76
CA LEU A 110 -41.56 38.80 23.77
C LEU A 110 -42.53 39.11 24.90
N SER A 111 -43.84 38.97 24.70
CA SER A 111 -44.87 39.21 25.71
C SER A 111 -45.07 38.02 26.66
N GLN A 112 -44.69 36.83 26.25
CA GLN A 112 -44.66 35.64 27.11
C GLN A 112 -43.35 35.63 27.91
N LYS A 113 -43.39 35.93 29.18
CA LYS A 113 -42.24 35.95 30.12
C LYS A 113 -41.63 34.55 30.39
N SER A 114 -41.42 33.71 29.37
CA SER A 114 -40.71 32.47 29.48
C SER A 114 -39.30 32.67 28.91
N TYR A 115 -38.36 32.92 29.79
CA TYR A 115 -36.95 32.99 29.38
C TYR A 115 -36.37 31.57 29.30
N ASP A 116 -35.85 31.21 28.14
CA ASP A 116 -35.02 29.99 28.01
C ASP A 116 -33.80 30.11 28.91
N ARG A 117 -33.34 28.98 29.44
CA ARG A 117 -32.10 28.96 30.20
C ARG A 117 -30.95 29.35 29.25
N PHE A 118 -29.95 30.05 29.76
CA PHE A 118 -28.77 30.49 28.97
C PHE A 118 -28.13 29.34 28.20
N ILE A 119 -28.18 28.11 28.74
CA ILE A 119 -27.63 26.92 28.09
C ILE A 119 -28.47 26.55 26.85
N ASP A 120 -29.79 26.69 26.90
CA ASP A 120 -30.67 26.36 25.78
C ASP A 120 -30.52 27.41 24.66
N TYR A 121 -30.30 28.69 25.01
CA TYR A 121 -29.96 29.76 24.05
C TYR A 121 -28.59 29.45 23.37
N ARG A 122 -27.57 29.04 24.12
CA ARG A 122 -26.27 28.71 23.60
C ARG A 122 -26.33 27.48 22.66
N LEU A 123 -27.09 26.45 23.02
CA LEU A 123 -27.32 25.28 22.16
C LEU A 123 -28.05 25.65 20.87
N ARG A 124 -29.01 26.60 20.92
CA ARG A 124 -29.66 27.10 19.71
C ARG A 124 -28.71 27.89 18.82
N LEU A 125 -27.84 28.74 19.39
CA LEU A 125 -26.79 29.43 18.61
C LEU A 125 -25.83 28.45 17.96
N GLU A 126 -25.35 27.44 18.69
CA GLU A 126 -24.50 26.41 18.14
C GLU A 126 -25.22 25.59 17.06
N ALA A 127 -26.51 25.31 17.21
CA ALA A 127 -27.31 24.62 16.19
C ALA A 127 -27.55 25.52 14.96
N GLU A 128 -27.76 26.83 15.14
CA GLU A 128 -27.92 27.82 14.06
C GLU A 128 -26.60 27.99 13.29
N GLU A 129 -25.45 28.08 13.99
CA GLU A 129 -24.13 28.08 13.36
C GLU A 129 -23.89 26.82 12.54
N LEU A 130 -24.37 25.66 13.00
CA LEU A 130 -24.32 24.41 12.25
C LEU A 130 -25.24 24.42 11.01
N ASN A 131 -26.38 25.09 11.08
CA ASN A 131 -27.32 25.27 9.95
C ASN A 131 -26.83 26.31 8.92
N LEU A 132 -26.09 27.32 9.38
CA LEU A 132 -25.46 28.33 8.50
C LEU A 132 -24.21 27.81 7.78
N ILE A 133 -23.63 26.71 8.21
CA ILE A 133 -22.61 25.99 7.43
C ILE A 133 -23.36 25.44 6.20
N SER A 134 -23.20 26.14 5.05
CA SER A 134 -23.74 25.67 3.77
C SER A 134 -23.39 24.20 3.60
N GLY A 135 -24.42 23.36 3.39
CA GLY A 135 -24.22 21.91 3.31
C GLY A 135 -23.11 21.58 2.33
N PHE A 136 -22.42 20.48 2.55
CA PHE A 136 -21.39 20.00 1.62
C PHE A 136 -22.02 19.49 0.30
N ASP A 137 -22.76 20.36 -0.39
CA ASP A 137 -23.45 20.03 -1.64
C ASP A 137 -22.46 19.85 -2.79
N ARG A 138 -21.32 20.50 -2.70
CA ARG A 138 -20.19 20.37 -3.62
C ARG A 138 -18.89 20.57 -2.84
N LEU A 139 -17.79 20.02 -3.36
CA LEU A 139 -16.46 20.28 -2.87
C LEU A 139 -15.96 21.61 -3.47
N ILE A 140 -15.74 22.61 -2.64
CA ILE A 140 -15.22 23.92 -3.08
C ILE A 140 -13.75 23.85 -3.43
N ALA A 141 -13.00 22.99 -2.75
CA ALA A 141 -11.58 22.78 -2.98
C ALA A 141 -11.25 22.08 -4.31
N LEU A 142 -12.23 21.45 -4.98
CA LEU A 142 -11.99 20.53 -6.10
C LEU A 142 -11.21 21.17 -7.26
N ASN A 143 -11.49 22.44 -7.57
CA ASN A 143 -10.84 23.16 -8.67
C ASN A 143 -9.38 23.54 -8.40
N GLU A 144 -8.95 23.49 -7.15
CA GLU A 144 -7.58 23.82 -6.73
C GLU A 144 -6.68 22.58 -6.64
N LEU A 145 -7.27 21.39 -6.82
CA LEU A 145 -6.55 20.15 -6.64
C LEU A 145 -5.82 19.73 -7.93
N ASN A 146 -4.56 19.34 -7.77
CA ASN A 146 -3.77 18.80 -8.86
C ASN A 146 -3.89 17.26 -8.93
N ILE A 147 -5.11 16.77 -9.16
CA ILE A 147 -5.46 15.34 -9.22
C ILE A 147 -6.36 15.06 -10.43
N ALA A 148 -6.37 13.81 -10.89
CA ALA A 148 -7.41 13.33 -11.79
C ALA A 148 -8.73 13.21 -11.00
N HIS A 149 -9.82 13.67 -11.59
CA HIS A 149 -11.13 13.65 -10.96
C HIS A 149 -11.88 12.38 -11.33
N TYR A 150 -12.23 11.59 -10.33
CA TYR A 150 -13.08 10.40 -10.48
C TYR A 150 -14.35 10.61 -9.67
N ASP A 151 -15.50 10.39 -10.29
CA ASP A 151 -16.82 10.65 -9.69
C ASP A 151 -17.01 9.90 -8.37
N TYR A 152 -16.57 8.64 -8.28
CA TYR A 152 -16.70 7.87 -7.05
C TYR A 152 -15.89 8.48 -5.89
N GLN A 153 -14.68 9.03 -6.14
CA GLN A 153 -13.88 9.67 -5.09
C GLN A 153 -14.53 10.97 -4.61
N ILE A 154 -15.10 11.73 -5.54
CA ILE A 154 -15.85 12.96 -5.22
C ILE A 154 -17.07 12.61 -4.38
N ASN A 155 -17.84 11.61 -4.79
CA ASN A 155 -19.02 11.13 -4.07
C ASN A 155 -18.64 10.60 -2.67
N THR A 156 -17.56 9.82 -2.56
CA THR A 156 -17.00 9.37 -1.27
C THR A 156 -16.70 10.54 -0.35
N ALA A 157 -16.02 11.57 -0.85
CA ALA A 157 -15.67 12.74 -0.05
C ALA A 157 -16.93 13.53 0.39
N LEU A 158 -17.87 13.73 -0.53
CA LEU A 158 -19.15 14.39 -0.21
C LEU A 158 -19.94 13.60 0.84
N GLU A 159 -20.07 12.30 0.68
CA GLU A 159 -20.82 11.46 1.60
C GLU A 159 -20.15 11.39 2.99
N ALA A 160 -18.83 11.28 3.05
CA ALA A 160 -18.07 11.32 4.28
C ALA A 160 -18.33 12.63 5.06
N LEU A 161 -18.44 13.76 4.36
CA LEU A 161 -18.67 15.06 4.97
C LEU A 161 -20.16 15.29 5.32
N ARG A 162 -21.08 14.94 4.41
CA ARG A 162 -22.54 15.19 4.57
C ARG A 162 -23.18 14.25 5.58
N ARG A 163 -23.12 12.95 5.30
CA ARG A 163 -23.81 11.93 6.09
C ARG A 163 -23.02 11.53 7.33
N MET A 164 -21.72 11.32 7.18
CA MET A 164 -20.87 10.80 8.26
C MET A 164 -20.21 11.90 9.08
N ARG A 165 -20.41 13.17 8.71
CA ARG A 165 -19.92 14.34 9.44
C ARG A 165 -18.41 14.30 9.71
N GLY A 166 -17.64 13.80 8.75
CA GLY A 166 -16.19 13.66 8.86
C GLY A 166 -15.69 12.57 9.84
N GLN A 167 -16.55 11.61 10.20
CA GLN A 167 -16.20 10.46 11.04
C GLN A 167 -16.45 9.19 10.25
N VAL A 168 -15.45 8.75 9.47
CA VAL A 168 -15.64 7.71 8.46
C VAL A 168 -14.50 6.70 8.43
N LEU A 169 -14.84 5.43 8.19
CA LEU A 169 -13.95 4.36 7.80
C LEU A 169 -14.00 4.26 6.27
N LEU A 170 -12.93 4.70 5.58
CA LEU A 170 -12.74 4.50 4.17
C LEU A 170 -12.17 3.10 3.95
N ALA A 171 -13.02 2.22 3.45
CA ALA A 171 -12.73 0.79 3.32
C ALA A 171 -12.62 0.32 1.85
N ASP A 172 -12.31 1.23 0.95
CA ASP A 172 -12.16 0.98 -0.48
C ASP A 172 -11.10 -0.07 -0.79
N GLU A 173 -11.29 -0.78 -1.89
CA GLU A 173 -10.28 -1.72 -2.38
C GLU A 173 -8.91 -1.04 -2.57
N VAL A 174 -7.84 -1.85 -2.46
CA VAL A 174 -6.47 -1.36 -2.68
C VAL A 174 -6.35 -0.79 -4.09
N GLY A 175 -5.75 0.40 -4.21
CA GLY A 175 -5.49 1.04 -5.49
C GLY A 175 -6.61 1.99 -5.97
N LEU A 176 -7.75 2.09 -5.30
CA LEU A 176 -8.80 3.06 -5.62
C LEU A 176 -8.49 4.49 -5.15
N GLY A 177 -7.42 4.70 -4.38
CA GLY A 177 -6.95 6.04 -4.03
C GLY A 177 -7.50 6.59 -2.72
N LYS A 178 -7.67 5.76 -1.69
CA LYS A 178 -8.07 6.19 -0.33
C LYS A 178 -7.30 7.42 0.18
N THR A 179 -5.99 7.52 -0.11
CA THR A 179 -5.17 8.68 0.23
C THR A 179 -5.67 9.95 -0.45
N ILE A 180 -6.15 9.84 -1.71
CA ILE A 180 -6.71 10.96 -2.47
C ILE A 180 -8.05 11.38 -1.87
N GLU A 181 -8.91 10.44 -1.55
CA GLU A 181 -10.21 10.72 -0.90
C GLU A 181 -10.02 11.41 0.45
N ALA A 182 -9.12 10.86 1.30
CA ALA A 182 -8.79 11.48 2.58
C ALA A 182 -8.17 12.88 2.42
N GLY A 183 -7.33 13.06 1.38
CA GLY A 183 -6.75 14.36 1.02
C GLY A 183 -7.81 15.37 0.56
N MET A 184 -8.79 14.95 -0.25
CA MET A 184 -9.92 15.80 -0.67
C MET A 184 -10.76 16.22 0.54
N ILE A 185 -11.09 15.28 1.43
CA ILE A 185 -11.85 15.58 2.65
C ILE A 185 -11.06 16.56 3.54
N ALA A 186 -9.75 16.32 3.72
CA ALA A 186 -8.89 17.18 4.53
C ALA A 186 -8.81 18.61 3.93
N LYS A 187 -8.60 18.71 2.61
CA LYS A 187 -8.51 20.01 1.92
C LYS A 187 -9.82 20.77 1.99
N GLU A 188 -10.96 20.09 1.79
CA GLU A 188 -12.28 20.70 1.91
C GLU A 188 -12.54 21.25 3.32
N LEU A 189 -12.15 20.50 4.37
CA LEU A 189 -12.26 20.98 5.75
C LEU A 189 -11.33 22.17 6.03
N ILE A 190 -10.15 22.21 5.41
CA ILE A 190 -9.21 23.34 5.52
C ILE A 190 -9.79 24.59 4.84
N GLU A 191 -10.24 24.48 3.60
CA GLU A 191 -10.80 25.61 2.83
C GLU A 191 -12.04 26.21 3.49
N ARG A 192 -12.84 25.38 4.14
CA ARG A 192 -13.99 25.84 4.94
C ARG A 192 -13.63 26.34 6.34
N ASN A 193 -12.33 26.43 6.70
CA ASN A 193 -11.86 26.77 8.04
C ASN A 193 -12.39 25.86 9.17
N LEU A 194 -12.79 24.65 8.86
CA LEU A 194 -13.29 23.65 9.82
C LEU A 194 -12.19 22.82 10.46
N ALA A 195 -11.01 22.74 9.81
CA ALA A 195 -9.83 22.06 10.33
C ALA A 195 -8.56 22.88 10.14
N ARG A 196 -7.93 23.26 11.26
CA ARG A 196 -6.66 23.99 11.33
C ARG A 196 -5.55 23.14 11.89
N THR A 197 -5.88 22.25 12.82
CA THR A 197 -4.95 21.32 13.48
C THR A 197 -5.21 19.91 12.98
N ILE A 198 -4.21 19.33 12.28
CA ILE A 198 -4.36 18.03 11.60
C ILE A 198 -3.22 17.11 11.96
N LEU A 199 -3.56 15.90 12.36
CA LEU A 199 -2.59 14.82 12.62
C LEU A 199 -2.87 13.66 11.67
N ILE A 200 -1.87 13.31 10.86
CA ILE A 200 -1.88 12.11 10.00
C ILE A 200 -0.96 11.06 10.61
N LEU A 201 -1.50 9.92 10.95
CA LEU A 201 -0.76 8.77 11.45
C LEU A 201 -0.73 7.66 10.40
N THR A 202 0.46 7.23 10.01
CA THR A 202 0.68 6.29 8.93
C THR A 202 1.80 5.30 9.27
N PRO A 203 2.00 4.19 8.53
CA PRO A 203 3.24 3.41 8.61
C PRO A 203 4.47 4.26 8.33
N ALA A 204 5.60 3.93 8.97
CA ALA A 204 6.84 4.72 8.84
C ALA A 204 7.32 4.87 7.38
N SER A 205 7.10 3.86 6.56
CA SER A 205 7.45 3.86 5.14
C SER A 205 6.63 4.83 4.29
N LEU A 206 5.42 5.20 4.75
CA LEU A 206 4.49 6.04 4.00
C LEU A 206 4.56 7.53 4.39
N VAL A 207 5.27 7.89 5.46
CA VAL A 207 5.36 9.28 5.95
C VAL A 207 5.79 10.25 4.85
N GLY A 208 6.89 9.93 4.14
CA GLY A 208 7.38 10.77 3.04
C GLY A 208 6.42 10.84 1.86
N GLN A 209 5.78 9.73 1.51
CA GLN A 209 4.77 9.72 0.43
C GLN A 209 3.58 10.62 0.77
N TRP A 210 3.06 10.53 2.00
CA TRP A 210 1.96 11.39 2.45
C TRP A 210 2.35 12.88 2.42
N GLN A 211 3.59 13.23 2.85
CA GLN A 211 4.06 14.61 2.76
C GLN A 211 4.09 15.11 1.32
N ASP A 212 4.62 14.29 0.41
CA ASP A 212 4.72 14.62 -1.00
C ASP A 212 3.36 14.75 -1.67
N GLU A 213 2.43 13.82 -1.39
CA GLU A 213 1.08 13.85 -1.94
C GLU A 213 0.29 15.07 -1.42
N MET A 214 0.36 15.37 -0.13
CA MET A 214 -0.31 16.53 0.45
C MET A 214 0.24 17.84 -0.11
N LEU A 215 1.55 17.94 -0.33
CA LEU A 215 2.16 19.12 -0.91
C LEU A 215 1.83 19.27 -2.41
N VAL A 216 2.07 18.21 -3.19
CA VAL A 216 2.00 18.30 -4.67
C VAL A 216 0.56 18.32 -5.18
N LYS A 217 -0.32 17.51 -4.57
CA LYS A 217 -1.71 17.32 -5.04
C LYS A 217 -2.69 18.28 -4.39
N PHE A 218 -2.47 18.63 -3.12
CA PHE A 218 -3.40 19.40 -2.30
C PHE A 218 -2.85 20.78 -1.90
N GLY A 219 -1.58 21.09 -2.21
CA GLY A 219 -0.96 22.37 -1.85
C GLY A 219 -0.76 22.56 -0.34
N GLU A 220 -0.79 21.49 0.45
CA GLU A 220 -0.76 21.52 1.90
C GLU A 220 0.60 21.05 2.46
N HIS A 221 1.23 21.89 3.28
CA HIS A 221 2.51 21.57 3.90
C HIS A 221 2.32 20.94 5.28
N PHE A 222 2.84 19.75 5.46
CA PHE A 222 2.84 19.00 6.72
C PHE A 222 4.27 18.77 7.23
N ILE A 223 4.44 18.83 8.54
CA ILE A 223 5.73 18.59 9.20
C ILE A 223 5.81 17.11 9.60
N ALA A 224 6.90 16.44 9.20
CA ALA A 224 7.31 15.17 9.79
C ALA A 224 8.25 15.46 10.98
N PRO A 225 7.84 15.15 12.22
CA PRO A 225 8.59 15.54 13.40
C PRO A 225 9.95 14.83 13.48
N GLU A 226 11.02 15.63 13.58
CA GLU A 226 12.39 15.19 13.89
C GLU A 226 12.78 15.59 15.32
N LYS A 227 12.25 16.71 15.81
CA LYS A 227 12.52 17.30 17.13
C LYS A 227 11.26 17.39 17.98
N ALA A 228 11.44 17.56 19.28
CA ALA A 228 10.31 17.65 20.22
C ALA A 228 9.35 18.82 19.89
N ASP A 229 9.87 19.95 19.46
CA ASP A 229 9.04 21.13 19.14
C ASP A 229 8.20 20.96 17.87
N ASP A 230 8.63 20.11 16.93
CA ASP A 230 7.87 19.82 15.70
C ASP A 230 6.50 19.22 15.99
N TRP A 231 6.34 18.51 17.13
CA TRP A 231 5.07 17.96 17.58
C TRP A 231 4.03 19.02 17.97
N ARG A 232 4.43 20.29 18.04
CA ARG A 232 3.54 21.41 18.30
C ARG A 232 2.99 22.08 17.04
N ALA A 233 3.45 21.66 15.87
CA ALA A 233 2.97 22.18 14.59
C ALA A 233 1.46 21.95 14.43
N SER A 234 0.82 22.76 13.60
CA SER A 234 -0.63 22.64 13.31
C SER A 234 -0.94 21.45 12.40
N LYS A 235 -0.05 21.13 11.46
CA LYS A 235 -0.23 20.04 10.49
C LYS A 235 0.96 19.08 10.59
N ILE A 236 0.71 17.87 11.07
CA ILE A 236 1.71 16.87 11.40
C ILE A 236 1.44 15.56 10.66
N ILE A 237 2.47 14.96 10.08
CA ILE A 237 2.46 13.58 9.59
C ILE A 237 3.52 12.79 10.34
N ALA A 238 3.14 11.67 10.95
CA ALA A 238 4.08 10.85 11.69
C ALA A 238 3.75 9.37 11.61
N SER A 239 4.73 8.51 11.88
CA SER A 239 4.43 7.10 12.06
C SER A 239 3.74 6.86 13.41
N ILE A 240 2.78 5.92 13.44
CA ILE A 240 2.12 5.51 14.68
C ILE A 240 3.17 5.07 15.72
N ASP A 241 4.24 4.39 15.26
CA ASP A 241 5.31 3.88 16.13
C ASP A 241 6.15 4.99 16.75
N LEU A 242 6.35 6.10 16.06
CA LEU A 242 7.02 7.28 16.59
C LEU A 242 6.09 8.06 17.50
N ALA A 243 4.85 8.30 17.07
CA ALA A 243 3.86 9.11 17.80
C ALA A 243 3.47 8.51 19.17
N LYS A 244 3.47 7.17 19.31
CA LYS A 244 3.16 6.49 20.58
C LYS A 244 4.32 6.47 21.60
N ARG A 245 5.52 6.97 21.23
CA ARG A 245 6.64 7.08 22.20
C ARG A 245 6.31 8.09 23.29
N LYS A 246 6.79 7.84 24.52
CA LYS A 246 6.39 8.55 25.73
C LYS A 246 6.38 10.08 25.59
N GLU A 247 7.42 10.65 25.02
CA GLU A 247 7.58 12.12 24.86
C GLU A 247 6.59 12.69 23.83
N ALA A 248 6.55 12.10 22.63
CA ALA A 248 5.64 12.50 21.58
C ALA A 248 4.16 12.32 21.99
N ALA A 249 3.84 11.18 22.59
CA ALA A 249 2.51 10.86 23.06
C ALA A 249 2.02 11.86 24.13
N ALA A 250 2.87 12.28 25.05
CA ALA A 250 2.51 13.29 26.07
C ALA A 250 2.11 14.62 25.43
N ILE A 251 2.84 15.08 24.40
CA ILE A 251 2.52 16.31 23.66
C ILE A 251 1.21 16.13 22.87
N ILE A 252 1.06 15.05 22.14
CA ILE A 252 -0.13 14.80 21.29
C ILE A 252 -1.39 14.69 22.17
N LEU A 253 -1.36 13.94 23.26
CA LEU A 253 -2.51 13.73 24.14
C LEU A 253 -2.91 14.99 24.95
N SER A 254 -2.00 15.96 25.10
CA SER A 254 -2.29 17.25 25.73
C SER A 254 -3.00 18.24 24.79
N ARG A 255 -3.10 17.94 23.49
CA ARG A 255 -3.69 18.79 22.45
C ARG A 255 -5.02 18.23 21.96
N GLU A 256 -5.77 19.09 21.29
CA GLU A 256 -6.94 18.73 20.53
C GLU A 256 -6.65 18.95 19.05
N PHE A 257 -7.05 17.98 18.21
CA PHE A 257 -6.91 18.05 16.76
C PHE A 257 -8.27 18.19 16.11
N ASP A 258 -8.38 19.11 15.14
CA ASP A 258 -9.62 19.21 14.35
C ASP A 258 -9.80 17.94 13.51
N LEU A 259 -8.73 17.44 12.89
CA LEU A 259 -8.77 16.25 12.05
C LEU A 259 -7.66 15.26 12.42
N LEU A 260 -8.06 14.02 12.63
CA LEU A 260 -7.16 12.86 12.73
C LEU A 260 -7.36 11.94 11.53
N ILE A 261 -6.31 11.65 10.80
CA ILE A 261 -6.29 10.64 9.73
C ILE A 261 -5.39 9.50 10.17
N VAL A 262 -5.87 8.26 10.07
CA VAL A 262 -5.06 7.06 10.36
C VAL A 262 -5.05 6.16 9.14
N ASP A 263 -3.90 6.05 8.52
CA ASP A 263 -3.70 5.14 7.39
C ASP A 263 -3.30 3.74 7.87
N GLU A 264 -3.68 2.73 7.09
CA GLU A 264 -3.56 1.31 7.44
C GLU A 264 -4.14 1.01 8.84
N ALA A 265 -5.36 1.50 9.06
CA ALA A 265 -6.05 1.44 10.36
C ALA A 265 -6.28 0.01 10.87
N HIS A 266 -6.20 -1.02 10.02
CA HIS A 266 -6.24 -2.43 10.43
C HIS A 266 -5.18 -2.77 11.49
N ARG A 267 -4.08 -2.00 11.61
CA ARG A 267 -3.09 -2.14 12.69
C ARG A 267 -3.67 -1.83 14.09
N LEU A 268 -4.81 -1.18 14.16
CA LEU A 268 -5.51 -0.82 15.40
C LEU A 268 -6.63 -1.81 15.79
N LYS A 269 -6.74 -2.94 15.09
CA LYS A 269 -7.78 -3.94 15.29
C LYS A 269 -7.86 -4.55 16.71
N HIS A 270 -6.75 -4.58 17.44
CA HIS A 270 -6.66 -5.17 18.76
C HIS A 270 -6.65 -4.11 19.88
N ARG A 271 -7.73 -4.04 20.66
CA ARG A 271 -7.92 -3.06 21.75
C ARG A 271 -6.88 -3.11 22.87
N GLY A 272 -6.22 -4.27 23.05
CA GLY A 272 -5.15 -4.46 24.03
C GLY A 272 -3.85 -3.74 23.69
N THR A 273 -3.63 -3.42 22.42
CA THR A 273 -2.36 -2.86 21.94
C THR A 273 -2.14 -1.42 22.42
N ILE A 274 -0.86 -1.04 22.56
CA ILE A 274 -0.45 0.33 22.89
C ILE A 274 -0.93 1.30 21.80
N GLY A 275 -0.83 0.90 20.52
CA GLY A 275 -1.27 1.71 19.39
C GLY A 275 -2.75 2.05 19.45
N PHE A 276 -3.63 1.07 19.67
CA PHE A 276 -5.05 1.30 19.82
C PHE A 276 -5.36 2.26 20.99
N LYS A 277 -4.80 1.99 22.17
CA LYS A 277 -5.04 2.80 23.37
C LYS A 277 -4.62 4.25 23.15
N PHE A 278 -3.47 4.45 22.50
CA PHE A 278 -2.94 5.77 22.18
C PHE A 278 -3.88 6.52 21.23
N VAL A 279 -4.22 5.93 20.07
CA VAL A 279 -5.07 6.58 19.05
C VAL A 279 -6.47 6.87 19.57
N ASN A 280 -7.02 5.95 20.40
CA ASN A 280 -8.35 6.14 20.97
C ASN A 280 -8.41 7.29 22.00
N GLN A 281 -7.29 7.62 22.66
CA GLN A 281 -7.19 8.72 23.64
C GLN A 281 -6.98 10.09 23.00
N ILE A 282 -6.57 10.17 21.74
CA ILE A 282 -6.38 11.45 21.04
C ILE A 282 -7.71 12.19 20.96
N LYS A 283 -7.74 13.44 21.45
CA LYS A 283 -8.88 14.33 21.31
C LYS A 283 -8.98 14.82 19.87
N LYS A 284 -10.12 14.61 19.23
CA LYS A 284 -10.33 14.87 17.81
C LYS A 284 -11.78 15.21 17.52
N LYS A 285 -12.00 16.12 16.57
CA LYS A 285 -13.33 16.51 16.09
C LYS A 285 -13.74 15.63 14.90
N TYR A 286 -12.91 15.58 13.88
CA TYR A 286 -13.08 14.73 12.70
C TYR A 286 -12.08 13.58 12.72
N VAL A 287 -12.46 12.42 12.18
CA VAL A 287 -11.58 11.26 12.12
C VAL A 287 -11.82 10.43 10.88
N LEU A 288 -10.75 10.20 10.12
CA LEU A 288 -10.75 9.33 8.96
C LEU A 288 -9.85 8.13 9.25
N LEU A 289 -10.41 6.93 9.18
CA LEU A 289 -9.65 5.69 9.23
C LEU A 289 -9.61 5.09 7.84
N LEU A 290 -8.42 4.78 7.33
CA LEU A 290 -8.22 4.22 6.01
C LEU A 290 -7.72 2.78 6.14
N THR A 291 -8.39 1.86 5.48
CA THR A 291 -7.95 0.46 5.38
C THR A 291 -8.53 -0.19 4.13
N ALA A 292 -7.84 -1.14 3.56
CA ALA A 292 -8.41 -1.96 2.48
C ALA A 292 -9.16 -3.19 3.05
N THR A 293 -8.85 -3.58 4.28
CA THR A 293 -9.34 -4.78 4.94
C THR A 293 -9.97 -4.42 6.28
N PRO A 294 -11.24 -3.96 6.31
CA PRO A 294 -11.92 -3.58 7.55
C PRO A 294 -12.25 -4.78 8.43
N LEU A 295 -12.34 -5.97 7.85
CA LEU A 295 -12.56 -7.26 8.48
C LEU A 295 -11.47 -8.23 8.04
N HIS A 296 -10.76 -8.80 9.00
CA HIS A 296 -9.70 -9.77 8.73
C HIS A 296 -10.02 -11.13 9.39
N ASN A 297 -10.04 -11.20 10.71
CA ASN A 297 -10.23 -12.45 11.44
C ASN A 297 -11.59 -12.59 12.10
N ASP A 298 -12.13 -11.52 12.67
CA ASP A 298 -13.45 -11.53 13.30
C ASP A 298 -14.09 -10.12 13.33
N LEU A 299 -15.39 -10.09 13.64
CA LEU A 299 -16.14 -8.84 13.77
C LEU A 299 -15.67 -7.95 14.93
N THR A 300 -14.86 -8.44 15.86
CA THR A 300 -14.33 -7.63 16.98
C THR A 300 -13.26 -6.64 16.48
N GLU A 301 -12.61 -6.93 15.36
CA GLU A 301 -11.69 -6.00 14.71
C GLU A 301 -12.45 -4.75 14.22
N LEU A 302 -13.56 -4.96 13.51
CA LEU A 302 -14.45 -3.89 13.08
C LEU A 302 -15.00 -3.10 14.27
N TYR A 303 -15.46 -3.79 15.33
CA TYR A 303 -15.89 -3.15 16.57
C TYR A 303 -14.79 -2.22 17.13
N SER A 304 -13.53 -2.64 17.06
CA SER A 304 -12.41 -1.83 17.54
C SER A 304 -12.24 -0.54 16.73
N LEU A 305 -12.26 -0.63 15.40
CA LEU A 305 -12.14 0.53 14.50
C LEU A 305 -13.30 1.50 14.69
N ILE A 306 -14.53 0.99 14.74
CA ILE A 306 -15.73 1.82 14.94
C ILE A 306 -15.75 2.47 16.32
N THR A 307 -15.15 1.83 17.34
CA THR A 307 -15.01 2.46 18.67
C THR A 307 -14.15 3.73 18.64
N ILE A 308 -13.14 3.79 17.75
CA ILE A 308 -12.31 4.99 17.56
C ILE A 308 -13.10 6.09 16.83
N LEU A 309 -13.96 5.73 15.86
CA LEU A 309 -14.79 6.65 15.08
C LEU A 309 -15.94 7.21 15.90
N LYS A 310 -16.81 6.34 16.40
CA LYS A 310 -18.02 6.67 17.15
C LYS A 310 -18.10 5.83 18.42
N PRO A 311 -17.49 6.27 19.53
CA PRO A 311 -17.57 5.55 20.81
C PRO A 311 -19.03 5.32 21.22
N GLY A 312 -19.39 4.06 21.49
CA GLY A 312 -20.73 3.69 21.96
C GLY A 312 -21.73 3.28 20.87
N LEU A 313 -21.44 3.47 19.57
CA LEU A 313 -22.34 3.07 18.47
C LEU A 313 -22.77 1.59 18.57
N PHE A 314 -21.85 0.72 18.85
CA PHE A 314 -22.10 -0.73 19.01
C PHE A 314 -22.36 -1.16 20.47
N GLY A 315 -22.45 -0.22 21.40
CA GLY A 315 -22.56 -0.53 22.84
C GLY A 315 -21.31 -1.20 23.42
N THR A 316 -21.47 -2.08 24.38
CA THR A 316 -20.33 -2.82 24.97
C THR A 316 -19.90 -3.99 24.08
N ILE A 317 -18.61 -4.38 24.16
CA ILE A 317 -18.08 -5.53 23.39
C ILE A 317 -18.86 -6.83 23.67
N ARG A 318 -19.33 -7.01 24.92
CA ARG A 318 -20.14 -8.19 25.28
C ARG A 318 -21.51 -8.18 24.60
N SER A 319 -22.14 -7.00 24.54
CA SER A 319 -23.42 -6.82 23.83
C SER A 319 -23.24 -7.03 22.33
N PHE A 320 -22.18 -6.47 21.74
CA PHE A 320 -21.86 -6.63 20.34
C PHE A 320 -21.64 -8.09 19.96
N LYS A 321 -20.78 -8.82 20.69
CA LYS A 321 -20.55 -10.25 20.44
C LYS A 321 -21.84 -11.07 20.51
N ARG A 322 -22.67 -10.85 21.53
CA ARG A 322 -23.93 -11.57 21.68
C ARG A 322 -24.92 -11.28 20.54
N LYS A 323 -24.93 -10.04 20.03
CA LYS A 323 -25.93 -9.57 19.06
C LYS A 323 -25.54 -9.89 17.62
N PHE A 324 -24.25 -9.74 17.28
CA PHE A 324 -23.76 -9.73 15.90
C PHE A 324 -22.81 -10.87 15.56
N MET A 325 -22.26 -11.61 16.52
CA MET A 325 -21.32 -12.69 16.24
C MET A 325 -22.02 -14.05 16.30
N SER A 326 -21.82 -14.86 15.26
CA SER A 326 -22.22 -16.26 15.27
C SER A 326 -21.32 -17.06 16.24
N LYS A 327 -21.87 -18.10 16.84
CA LYS A 327 -21.11 -19.03 17.70
C LYS A 327 -20.27 -19.99 16.86
N ASP A 328 -20.73 -20.29 15.65
CA ASP A 328 -20.11 -21.28 14.76
C ASP A 328 -18.96 -20.67 13.94
N ASP A 329 -19.11 -19.41 13.50
CA ASP A 329 -18.06 -18.67 12.81
C ASP A 329 -18.07 -17.20 13.26
N PRO A 330 -17.02 -16.73 13.96
CA PRO A 330 -16.92 -15.33 14.44
C PRO A 330 -16.93 -14.27 13.34
N ARG A 331 -16.77 -14.64 12.05
CA ARG A 331 -16.78 -13.74 10.90
C ARG A 331 -18.17 -13.57 10.29
N LEU A 332 -19.04 -14.55 10.48
CA LEU A 332 -20.42 -14.48 9.99
C LEU A 332 -21.26 -13.68 10.98
N PRO A 333 -21.86 -12.56 10.53
CA PRO A 333 -22.72 -11.78 11.41
C PRO A 333 -24.06 -12.47 11.64
N ASN A 334 -24.51 -12.45 12.88
CA ASN A 334 -25.93 -12.56 13.20
C ASN A 334 -26.58 -11.18 13.01
N ASN A 335 -27.84 -11.12 12.63
CA ASN A 335 -28.57 -9.86 12.42
C ASN A 335 -27.86 -8.92 11.42
N GLU A 336 -27.54 -9.47 10.25
CA GLU A 336 -26.83 -8.79 9.17
C GLU A 336 -27.42 -7.44 8.82
N ASP A 337 -28.74 -7.34 8.59
CA ASP A 337 -29.42 -6.10 8.20
C ASP A 337 -29.20 -4.98 9.21
N GLN A 338 -29.24 -5.31 10.50
CA GLN A 338 -29.01 -4.32 11.54
C GLN A 338 -27.54 -3.89 11.62
N LEU A 339 -26.61 -4.82 11.40
CA LEU A 339 -25.18 -4.50 11.34
C LEU A 339 -24.88 -3.60 10.15
N LYS A 340 -25.46 -3.91 8.97
CA LYS A 340 -25.36 -3.12 7.75
C LYS A 340 -25.84 -1.69 7.97
N HIS A 341 -27.05 -1.54 8.51
CA HIS A 341 -27.62 -0.23 8.77
C HIS A 341 -26.69 0.64 9.67
N LEU A 342 -26.11 0.04 10.69
CA LEU A 342 -25.16 0.75 11.56
C LEU A 342 -23.84 1.08 10.85
N LEU A 343 -23.39 0.24 9.94
CA LEU A 343 -22.16 0.46 9.17
C LEU A 343 -22.34 1.53 8.09
N GLN A 344 -23.49 1.63 7.46
CA GLN A 344 -23.80 2.67 6.49
C GLN A 344 -23.56 4.08 7.04
N ASP A 345 -23.70 4.30 8.34
CA ASP A 345 -23.49 5.60 8.99
C ASP A 345 -22.03 5.92 9.31
N VAL A 346 -21.09 5.00 9.07
CA VAL A 346 -19.69 5.15 9.48
C VAL A 346 -18.66 4.58 8.51
N MET A 347 -19.09 3.86 7.48
CA MET A 347 -18.17 3.19 6.53
C MET A 347 -18.60 3.44 5.09
N ILE A 348 -17.63 3.74 4.24
CA ILE A 348 -17.76 3.77 2.78
C ILE A 348 -16.82 2.71 2.22
N ARG A 349 -17.31 1.93 1.25
CA ARG A 349 -16.54 0.92 0.56
C ARG A 349 -16.87 0.93 -0.92
N ASN A 350 -15.91 1.34 -1.74
CA ASN A 350 -15.99 1.24 -3.18
C ASN A 350 -15.27 -0.02 -3.66
N ARG A 351 -15.83 -0.67 -4.68
CA ARG A 351 -15.26 -1.82 -5.36
C ARG A 351 -14.96 -1.45 -6.81
N ARG A 352 -13.90 -2.01 -7.37
CA ARG A 352 -13.45 -1.70 -8.74
C ARG A 352 -14.48 -2.04 -9.79
N ASP A 353 -15.13 -3.21 -9.65
CA ASP A 353 -16.18 -3.68 -10.54
C ASP A 353 -17.39 -2.75 -10.60
N LYS A 354 -17.70 -2.04 -9.51
CA LYS A 354 -18.87 -1.14 -9.43
C LYS A 354 -18.57 0.29 -9.86
N VAL A 355 -17.36 0.77 -9.58
CA VAL A 355 -16.97 2.15 -9.95
C VAL A 355 -16.52 2.28 -11.41
N GLY A 356 -16.66 1.22 -12.21
CA GLY A 356 -16.33 1.23 -13.64
C GLY A 356 -14.85 1.39 -13.96
N ILE A 357 -13.98 1.13 -12.98
CA ILE A 357 -12.53 1.22 -13.17
C ILE A 357 -11.99 -0.15 -13.57
N ASN A 358 -11.73 -0.28 -14.85
CA ASN A 358 -11.02 -1.42 -15.38
C ASN A 358 -9.52 -1.17 -15.27
N LEU A 359 -8.87 -1.79 -14.27
CA LEU A 359 -7.42 -1.89 -14.31
C LEU A 359 -7.01 -2.80 -15.47
N PRO A 360 -5.95 -2.48 -16.20
CA PRO A 360 -5.43 -3.37 -17.22
C PRO A 360 -5.11 -4.74 -16.61
N PRO A 361 -5.23 -5.83 -17.39
CA PRO A 361 -4.95 -7.16 -16.87
C PRO A 361 -3.52 -7.27 -16.35
N ARG A 362 -3.34 -8.07 -15.31
CA ARG A 362 -2.01 -8.48 -14.87
C ARG A 362 -1.75 -9.91 -15.30
N ARG A 363 -0.57 -10.16 -15.85
CA ARG A 363 -0.14 -11.49 -16.25
C ARG A 363 1.08 -11.89 -15.45
N ALA A 364 0.93 -12.94 -14.67
CA ALA A 364 2.02 -13.51 -13.89
C ALA A 364 2.53 -14.76 -14.56
N ALA A 365 3.84 -14.85 -14.74
CA ALA A 365 4.53 -16.01 -15.27
C ALA A 365 5.54 -16.52 -14.24
N ILE A 366 5.69 -17.83 -14.18
CA ILE A 366 6.73 -18.49 -13.40
C ILE A 366 7.85 -18.87 -14.37
N TYR A 367 9.04 -18.36 -14.12
CA TYR A 367 10.23 -18.71 -14.87
C TYR A 367 11.01 -19.79 -14.13
N HIS A 368 10.85 -21.04 -14.58
CA HIS A 368 11.53 -22.18 -14.00
C HIS A 368 12.96 -22.33 -14.51
N MET A 369 13.88 -22.64 -13.61
CA MET A 369 15.28 -22.89 -13.93
C MET A 369 15.90 -23.98 -13.05
N ASP A 370 16.94 -24.61 -13.58
CA ASP A 370 17.77 -25.56 -12.84
C ASP A 370 19.02 -24.87 -12.30
N LEU A 371 19.44 -25.25 -11.11
CA LEU A 371 20.74 -24.86 -10.56
C LEU A 371 21.88 -25.47 -11.38
N SER A 372 22.99 -24.76 -11.48
CA SER A 372 24.25 -25.34 -11.89
C SER A 372 24.69 -26.41 -10.86
N GLU A 373 25.63 -27.23 -11.22
CA GLU A 373 26.08 -28.31 -10.35
C GLU A 373 26.63 -27.79 -9.01
N ASN A 374 27.44 -26.74 -9.07
CA ASN A 374 27.99 -26.08 -7.88
C ASN A 374 26.91 -25.38 -7.02
N GLU A 375 25.92 -24.71 -7.64
CA GLU A 375 24.81 -24.11 -6.91
C GLU A 375 23.93 -25.19 -6.24
N ARG A 376 23.69 -26.30 -6.91
CA ARG A 376 22.93 -27.44 -6.36
C ARG A 376 23.64 -28.06 -5.17
N GLU A 377 24.95 -28.22 -5.26
CA GLU A 377 25.75 -28.72 -4.15
C GLU A 377 25.73 -27.75 -2.97
N LEU A 378 25.94 -26.44 -3.21
CA LEU A 378 25.86 -25.40 -2.20
C LEU A 378 24.50 -25.41 -1.51
N TYR A 379 23.39 -25.43 -2.28
CA TYR A 379 22.04 -25.44 -1.75
C TYR A 379 21.81 -26.68 -0.86
N ARG A 380 22.20 -27.86 -1.33
CA ARG A 380 22.03 -29.12 -0.59
C ARG A 380 22.81 -29.12 0.72
N GLU A 381 24.08 -28.75 0.68
CA GLU A 381 24.96 -28.75 1.85
C GLU A 381 24.53 -27.74 2.91
N VAL A 382 24.18 -26.52 2.50
CA VAL A 382 23.66 -25.50 3.41
C VAL A 382 22.30 -25.90 3.98
N THR A 383 21.40 -26.46 3.17
CA THR A 383 20.09 -26.94 3.63
C THR A 383 20.23 -28.05 4.69
N ASN A 384 21.14 -29.03 4.46
CA ASN A 384 21.41 -30.07 5.42
C ASN A 384 21.99 -29.51 6.72
N TYR A 385 22.93 -28.59 6.62
CA TYR A 385 23.53 -27.92 7.78
C TYR A 385 22.45 -27.18 8.62
N VAL A 386 21.59 -26.41 7.97
CA VAL A 386 20.50 -25.69 8.65
C VAL A 386 19.56 -26.64 9.38
N ARG A 387 19.21 -27.77 8.77
CA ARG A 387 18.33 -28.78 9.39
C ARG A 387 19.02 -29.51 10.55
N GLU A 388 20.28 -29.84 10.42
CA GLU A 388 21.08 -30.53 11.46
C GLU A 388 21.23 -29.63 12.70
N GLU A 389 21.64 -28.38 12.52
CA GLU A 389 21.83 -27.43 13.61
C GLU A 389 20.50 -27.16 14.35
N PHE A 390 19.39 -27.03 13.60
CA PHE A 390 18.09 -26.82 14.22
C PHE A 390 17.63 -28.00 15.09
N ARG A 391 18.03 -29.24 14.76
CA ARG A 391 17.67 -30.44 15.54
C ARG A 391 18.48 -30.62 16.79
N GLN A 392 19.74 -30.15 16.80
CA GLN A 392 20.68 -30.37 17.92
C GLN A 392 20.42 -29.47 19.12
N ASP A 393 19.73 -28.36 18.96
CA ASP A 393 19.63 -27.36 20.01
C ASP A 393 18.19 -26.95 20.33
N SER A 394 17.67 -27.45 21.45
CA SER A 394 16.33 -27.19 21.94
C SER A 394 16.16 -25.83 22.64
N GLN A 395 17.23 -25.01 22.80
CA GLN A 395 17.20 -23.69 23.45
C GLN A 395 17.21 -22.49 22.48
N PHE A 396 16.95 -22.70 21.20
CA PHE A 396 17.41 -21.86 20.10
C PHE A 396 16.40 -20.99 19.38
N GLU A 397 15.60 -20.21 20.02
CA GLU A 397 14.85 -19.15 19.31
C GLU A 397 15.78 -18.08 18.69
N ALA A 398 16.90 -17.76 19.32
CA ALA A 398 17.81 -16.71 18.83
C ALA A 398 18.66 -17.12 17.62
N HIS A 399 19.05 -18.40 17.47
CA HIS A 399 19.83 -18.88 16.32
C HIS A 399 18.96 -19.35 15.17
N ALA A 400 17.74 -19.78 15.41
CA ALA A 400 16.79 -20.21 14.38
C ALA A 400 16.58 -19.13 13.29
N LEU A 401 16.47 -17.85 13.69
CA LEU A 401 16.36 -16.73 12.73
C LEU A 401 17.60 -16.61 11.82
N SER A 402 18.81 -16.83 12.36
CA SER A 402 20.04 -16.78 11.56
C SER A 402 20.12 -17.93 10.56
N LEU A 403 19.68 -19.13 10.95
CA LEU A 403 19.66 -20.31 10.08
C LEU A 403 18.61 -20.18 8.96
N ILE A 404 17.43 -19.65 9.29
CA ILE A 404 16.39 -19.36 8.28
C ILE A 404 16.88 -18.29 7.30
N THR A 405 17.59 -17.27 7.79
CA THR A 405 18.17 -16.24 6.94
C THR A 405 19.20 -16.85 5.98
N LEU A 406 20.08 -17.69 6.47
CA LEU A 406 21.06 -18.42 5.65
C LEU A 406 20.38 -19.29 4.56
N GLN A 407 19.26 -19.96 4.91
CA GLN A 407 18.48 -20.73 3.93
C GLN A 407 17.85 -19.84 2.84
N ARG A 408 17.40 -18.63 3.19
CA ARG A 408 16.88 -17.67 2.21
C ARG A 408 17.99 -17.08 1.35
N GLU A 409 19.16 -16.84 1.92
CA GLU A 409 20.33 -16.33 1.20
C GLU A 409 20.84 -17.31 0.16
N VAL A 410 20.89 -18.63 0.48
CA VAL A 410 21.32 -19.64 -0.49
C VAL A 410 20.35 -19.82 -1.65
N CYS A 411 19.06 -19.50 -1.44
CA CYS A 411 18.09 -19.41 -2.53
C CYS A 411 18.24 -18.13 -3.36
N SER A 412 18.78 -17.07 -2.78
CA SER A 412 18.95 -15.76 -3.43
C SER A 412 20.23 -15.70 -4.26
N SER A 413 21.39 -15.71 -3.60
CA SER A 413 22.67 -15.69 -4.31
C SER A 413 23.82 -16.27 -3.48
N PRO A 414 24.86 -16.82 -4.15
CA PRO A 414 26.08 -17.25 -3.49
C PRO A 414 26.78 -16.13 -2.70
N GLN A 415 26.70 -14.88 -3.15
CA GLN A 415 27.35 -13.75 -2.48
C GLN A 415 26.67 -13.37 -1.14
N ALA A 416 25.35 -13.41 -1.09
CA ALA A 416 24.61 -13.20 0.17
C ALA A 416 24.97 -14.29 1.18
N THR A 417 24.93 -15.56 0.74
CA THR A 417 25.31 -16.73 1.54
C THR A 417 26.75 -16.62 2.05
N ARG A 418 27.70 -16.27 1.18
CA ARG A 418 29.11 -16.12 1.52
C ARG A 418 29.34 -15.09 2.63
N HIS A 419 28.68 -13.95 2.57
CA HIS A 419 28.80 -12.90 3.57
C HIS A 419 28.35 -13.38 4.96
N THR A 420 27.23 -14.05 5.04
CA THR A 420 26.72 -14.62 6.31
C THR A 420 27.61 -15.72 6.84
N LEU A 421 28.12 -16.62 5.99
CA LEU A 421 29.07 -17.67 6.39
C LEU A 421 30.38 -17.07 6.92
N GLN A 422 30.91 -16.00 6.31
CA GLN A 422 32.06 -15.28 6.83
C GLN A 422 31.83 -14.66 8.21
N ASN A 423 30.63 -14.14 8.44
CA ASN A 423 30.24 -13.62 9.76
C ASN A 423 30.12 -14.76 10.80
N PHE A 424 29.68 -15.94 10.39
CA PHE A 424 29.65 -17.10 11.26
C PHE A 424 31.07 -17.56 11.63
N LEU A 425 32.01 -17.62 10.68
CA LEU A 425 33.41 -17.98 10.96
C LEU A 425 34.09 -17.07 12.00
N ARG A 426 33.66 -15.82 12.12
CA ARG A 426 34.18 -14.88 13.14
C ARG A 426 33.71 -15.20 14.56
N ARG A 427 32.71 -16.08 14.71
CA ARG A 427 32.20 -16.52 16.01
C ARG A 427 33.03 -17.68 16.56
N HIS A 428 32.89 -17.93 17.87
CA HIS A 428 33.54 -19.07 18.53
C HIS A 428 32.78 -20.37 18.25
N TYR A 429 33.12 -21.03 17.15
CA TYR A 429 32.62 -22.36 16.83
C TYR A 429 33.72 -23.42 16.96
N PRO A 430 33.38 -24.70 17.22
CA PRO A 430 34.30 -25.84 17.14
C PRO A 430 34.95 -25.90 15.74
N GLU A 431 36.21 -26.40 15.68
CA GLU A 431 36.99 -26.41 14.43
C GLU A 431 36.29 -27.17 13.31
N LYS A 432 35.66 -28.30 13.61
CA LYS A 432 34.88 -29.10 12.65
C LYS A 432 33.74 -28.26 11.98
N ILE A 433 33.10 -27.36 12.72
CA ILE A 433 32.09 -26.48 12.15
C ILE A 433 32.72 -25.42 11.27
N LYS A 434 33.87 -24.87 11.68
CA LYS A 434 34.61 -23.90 10.87
C LYS A 434 35.10 -24.47 9.55
N GLU A 435 35.61 -25.72 9.56
CA GLU A 435 35.99 -26.43 8.33
C GLU A 435 34.80 -26.55 7.37
N ARG A 436 33.64 -26.95 7.89
CA ARG A 436 32.40 -27.06 7.10
C ARG A 436 31.95 -25.71 6.53
N LEU A 437 31.94 -24.65 7.34
CA LEU A 437 31.61 -23.29 6.89
C LEU A 437 32.61 -22.80 5.83
N SER A 438 33.90 -23.10 5.98
CA SER A 438 34.94 -22.75 5.00
C SER A 438 34.73 -23.50 3.67
N TYR A 439 34.30 -24.75 3.71
CA TYR A 439 33.91 -25.49 2.51
C TYR A 439 32.70 -24.85 1.79
N PHE A 440 31.67 -24.42 2.52
CA PHE A 440 30.53 -23.72 1.92
C PHE A 440 30.97 -22.40 1.25
N ILE A 441 31.91 -21.67 1.82
CA ILE A 441 32.47 -20.46 1.20
C ILE A 441 33.19 -20.81 -0.11
N GLN A 442 33.95 -21.92 -0.16
CA GLN A 442 34.58 -22.38 -1.40
C GLN A 442 33.53 -22.70 -2.49
N LEU A 443 32.42 -23.34 -2.11
CA LEU A 443 31.31 -23.56 -3.03
C LEU A 443 30.67 -22.24 -3.53
N CYS A 444 30.52 -21.24 -2.66
CA CYS A 444 30.09 -19.93 -3.09
C CYS A 444 31.04 -19.28 -4.11
N ASP A 445 32.34 -19.37 -3.86
CA ASP A 445 33.39 -18.82 -4.74
C ASP A 445 33.47 -19.57 -6.10
N ALA A 446 33.03 -20.83 -6.16
CA ALA A 446 32.93 -21.61 -7.38
C ALA A 446 31.76 -21.24 -8.30
N VAL A 447 30.87 -20.30 -7.85
CA VAL A 447 29.73 -19.83 -8.63
C VAL A 447 29.93 -18.34 -8.94
N PRO A 448 30.54 -17.97 -10.05
CA PRO A 448 30.80 -16.56 -10.39
C PRO A 448 29.54 -15.78 -10.77
N VAL A 449 28.57 -16.43 -11.42
CA VAL A 449 27.27 -15.85 -11.83
C VAL A 449 26.17 -16.86 -11.53
N SER A 450 25.12 -16.43 -10.85
CA SER A 450 24.01 -17.32 -10.49
C SER A 450 23.06 -17.55 -11.67
N ARG A 451 22.36 -18.69 -11.65
CA ARG A 451 21.34 -19.00 -12.67
C ARG A 451 20.19 -17.99 -12.64
N LYS A 452 19.81 -17.48 -11.46
CA LYS A 452 18.81 -16.41 -11.32
C LYS A 452 19.26 -15.11 -12.02
N SER A 453 20.54 -14.74 -11.90
CA SER A 453 21.05 -13.56 -12.59
C SER A 453 21.02 -13.73 -14.11
N LEU A 454 21.44 -14.89 -14.62
CA LEU A 454 21.36 -15.18 -16.06
C LEU A 454 19.92 -15.12 -16.57
N ALA A 455 18.97 -15.74 -15.85
CA ALA A 455 17.55 -15.68 -16.20
C ALA A 455 17.01 -14.24 -16.19
N THR A 456 17.46 -13.43 -15.24
CA THR A 456 17.08 -11.99 -15.20
C THR A 456 17.56 -11.26 -16.44
N VAL A 457 18.82 -11.48 -16.85
CA VAL A 457 19.37 -10.90 -18.11
C VAL A 457 18.56 -11.36 -19.33
N GLU A 458 18.22 -12.64 -19.41
CA GLU A 458 17.43 -13.20 -20.52
C GLU A 458 16.05 -12.55 -20.60
N ILE A 459 15.34 -12.38 -19.47
CA ILE A 459 14.04 -11.72 -19.41
C ILE A 459 14.16 -10.26 -19.86
N LEU A 460 15.14 -9.52 -19.33
CA LEU A 460 15.33 -8.10 -19.65
C LEU A 460 15.70 -7.87 -21.13
N ARG A 461 16.48 -8.77 -21.73
CA ARG A 461 16.81 -8.72 -23.16
C ARG A 461 15.62 -9.05 -24.05
N LYS A 462 14.77 -9.97 -23.61
CA LYS A 462 13.60 -10.38 -24.34
C LYS A 462 12.47 -9.37 -24.28
N PHE A 463 12.32 -8.74 -23.15
CA PHE A 463 11.32 -7.72 -22.87
C PHE A 463 12.01 -6.41 -22.46
N PRO A 464 12.54 -5.63 -23.42
CA PRO A 464 13.36 -4.45 -23.18
C PRO A 464 12.51 -3.25 -22.76
N GLU A 465 11.94 -3.33 -21.55
CA GLU A 465 11.14 -2.27 -20.95
C GLU A 465 11.67 -1.91 -19.56
N LYS A 466 11.25 -0.73 -19.06
CA LYS A 466 11.56 -0.36 -17.68
C LYS A 466 11.04 -1.42 -16.73
N THR A 467 11.96 -1.99 -15.94
CA THR A 467 11.70 -3.15 -15.09
C THR A 467 12.09 -2.89 -13.67
N ILE A 468 11.23 -3.30 -12.74
CA ILE A 468 11.56 -3.36 -11.32
C ILE A 468 11.96 -4.79 -10.97
N VAL A 469 13.14 -4.96 -10.38
CA VAL A 469 13.63 -6.25 -9.89
C VAL A 469 13.64 -6.21 -8.37
N PHE A 470 12.85 -7.06 -7.74
CA PHE A 470 12.80 -7.18 -6.28
C PHE A 470 13.74 -8.27 -5.80
N VAL A 471 14.66 -7.88 -4.92
CA VAL A 471 15.60 -8.75 -4.22
C VAL A 471 15.42 -8.62 -2.70
N GLU A 472 15.83 -9.63 -1.93
CA GLU A 472 15.74 -9.54 -0.47
C GLU A 472 17.03 -9.04 0.18
N PHE A 473 18.19 -9.35 -0.39
CA PHE A 473 19.50 -9.12 0.21
C PHE A 473 20.29 -8.04 -0.53
N ILE A 474 20.97 -7.19 0.25
CA ILE A 474 21.77 -6.08 -0.30
C ILE A 474 22.96 -6.60 -1.11
N ASP A 475 23.55 -7.72 -0.70
CA ASP A 475 24.69 -8.29 -1.42
C ASP A 475 24.27 -8.91 -2.76
N THR A 476 23.11 -9.56 -2.82
CA THR A 476 22.48 -9.97 -4.09
C THR A 476 22.20 -8.75 -4.99
N MET A 477 21.68 -7.67 -4.41
CA MET A 477 21.37 -6.43 -5.16
C MET A 477 22.63 -5.83 -5.79
N LYS A 478 23.74 -5.76 -5.05
CA LYS A 478 25.02 -5.22 -5.55
C LYS A 478 25.62 -6.10 -6.65
N GLN A 479 25.58 -7.41 -6.44
CA GLN A 479 26.05 -8.38 -7.43
C GLN A 479 25.25 -8.26 -8.72
N LEU A 480 23.92 -8.33 -8.62
CA LEU A 480 23.02 -8.25 -9.78
C LEU A 480 23.22 -6.94 -10.54
N LYS A 481 23.39 -5.81 -9.84
CA LYS A 481 23.72 -4.53 -10.51
C LYS A 481 24.98 -4.67 -11.37
N THR A 482 26.07 -5.20 -10.80
CA THR A 482 27.33 -5.35 -11.52
C THR A 482 27.18 -6.26 -12.76
N GLU A 483 26.40 -7.32 -12.66
CA GLU A 483 26.14 -8.25 -13.75
C GLU A 483 25.30 -7.61 -14.85
N LEU A 484 24.22 -6.88 -14.50
CA LEU A 484 23.37 -6.20 -15.46
C LEU A 484 24.12 -5.05 -16.16
N GLU A 485 24.96 -4.30 -15.44
CA GLU A 485 25.78 -3.23 -16.03
C GLU A 485 26.83 -3.77 -17.00
N ARG A 486 27.40 -4.97 -16.76
CA ARG A 486 28.28 -5.66 -17.72
C ARG A 486 27.56 -6.04 -19.01
N GLU A 487 26.25 -6.31 -18.92
CA GLU A 487 25.40 -6.61 -20.07
C GLU A 487 24.88 -5.35 -20.77
N GLY A 488 25.34 -4.15 -20.37
CA GLY A 488 25.01 -2.87 -20.97
C GLY A 488 23.68 -2.25 -20.52
N LEU A 489 23.06 -2.80 -19.48
CA LEU A 489 21.82 -2.27 -18.91
C LEU A 489 22.12 -1.18 -17.88
N SER A 490 21.37 -0.08 -17.93
CA SER A 490 21.51 0.99 -16.94
C SER A 490 20.67 0.71 -15.70
N VAL A 491 21.31 0.67 -14.53
CA VAL A 491 20.70 0.19 -13.29
C VAL A 491 20.67 1.29 -12.24
N GLU A 492 19.54 1.40 -11.51
CA GLU A 492 19.39 2.19 -10.30
C GLU A 492 19.12 1.28 -9.09
N LEU A 493 19.62 1.65 -7.92
CA LEU A 493 19.41 0.89 -6.69
C LEU A 493 18.47 1.63 -5.74
N PHE A 494 17.54 0.87 -5.13
CA PHE A 494 16.62 1.41 -4.16
C PHE A 494 16.49 0.49 -2.92
N HIS A 495 17.00 0.96 -1.78
CA HIS A 495 17.00 0.17 -0.53
C HIS A 495 16.78 1.03 0.71
N GLY A 496 16.45 0.40 1.83
CA GLY A 496 16.16 1.08 3.09
C GLY A 496 17.29 1.93 3.67
N GLY A 497 18.54 1.66 3.27
CA GLY A 497 19.74 2.44 3.67
C GLY A 497 19.96 3.74 2.89
N LEU A 498 19.13 4.07 1.89
CA LEU A 498 19.17 5.38 1.24
C LEU A 498 18.76 6.47 2.23
N ALA A 499 19.72 7.32 2.60
CA ALA A 499 19.54 8.36 3.59
C ALA A 499 18.74 9.54 3.05
N GLY A 500 17.60 9.80 3.67
CA GLY A 500 16.78 10.98 3.41
C GLY A 500 15.82 10.87 2.21
N THR A 501 14.80 11.72 2.24
CA THR A 501 13.73 11.77 1.22
C THR A 501 14.27 12.19 -0.14
N GLN A 502 15.29 13.06 -0.16
CA GLN A 502 15.86 13.58 -1.40
C GLN A 502 16.60 12.52 -2.20
N ALA A 503 17.41 11.65 -1.54
CA ALA A 503 18.11 10.56 -2.21
C ALA A 503 17.13 9.54 -2.83
N ARG A 504 16.05 9.25 -2.11
CA ARG A 504 14.98 8.37 -2.59
C ARG A 504 14.27 8.94 -3.81
N ARG A 505 13.93 10.25 -3.78
CA ARG A 505 13.33 10.93 -4.95
C ARG A 505 14.26 10.89 -6.15
N HIS A 506 15.54 11.22 -5.95
CA HIS A 506 16.52 11.22 -7.02
C HIS A 506 16.63 9.83 -7.70
N ALA A 507 16.64 8.74 -6.92
CA ALA A 507 16.69 7.38 -7.47
C ALA A 507 15.45 7.06 -8.33
N ILE A 508 14.25 7.47 -7.89
CA ILE A 508 13.02 7.27 -8.66
C ILE A 508 13.00 8.12 -9.93
N ASP A 509 13.43 9.38 -9.87
CA ASP A 509 13.49 10.27 -11.03
C ASP A 509 14.55 9.79 -12.04
N SER A 510 15.69 9.29 -11.56
CA SER A 510 16.71 8.64 -12.36
C SER A 510 16.14 7.39 -13.08
N PHE A 511 15.42 6.52 -12.36
CA PHE A 511 14.76 5.37 -12.96
C PHE A 511 13.68 5.78 -13.97
N ARG A 512 12.90 6.81 -13.67
CA ARG A 512 11.86 7.30 -14.59
C ARG A 512 12.45 7.83 -15.90
N SER A 513 13.57 8.57 -15.83
CA SER A 513 14.13 9.30 -16.98
C SER A 513 15.18 8.52 -17.76
N THR A 514 16.18 7.96 -17.07
CA THR A 514 17.43 7.50 -17.72
C THR A 514 17.77 6.03 -17.51
N LYS A 515 17.25 5.38 -16.46
CA LYS A 515 17.61 4.00 -16.12
C LYS A 515 16.61 3.00 -16.67
N ASP A 516 17.09 1.82 -17.06
CA ASP A 516 16.28 0.74 -17.58
C ASP A 516 15.72 -0.14 -16.47
N VAL A 517 16.53 -0.36 -15.42
CA VAL A 517 16.23 -1.29 -14.35
C VAL A 517 16.34 -0.60 -13.00
N LEU A 518 15.32 -0.81 -12.14
CA LEU A 518 15.36 -0.47 -10.72
C LEU A 518 15.49 -1.76 -9.92
N ILE A 519 16.60 -1.99 -9.25
CA ILE A 519 16.71 -3.09 -8.28
C ILE A 519 16.31 -2.57 -6.90
N SER A 520 15.30 -3.16 -6.30
CA SER A 520 14.75 -2.71 -5.02
C SER A 520 14.71 -3.82 -3.98
N THR A 521 15.09 -3.50 -2.73
CA THR A 521 14.77 -4.35 -1.59
C THR A 521 13.35 -4.11 -1.11
N GLN A 522 12.76 -5.06 -0.38
CA GLN A 522 11.42 -4.94 0.19
C GLN A 522 11.25 -3.64 1.00
N ALA A 523 12.16 -3.39 1.93
CA ALA A 523 12.11 -2.19 2.78
C ALA A 523 12.29 -0.87 1.99
N GLY A 524 13.00 -0.92 0.85
CA GLY A 524 13.12 0.22 -0.05
C GLY A 524 11.84 0.48 -0.84
N GLY A 525 11.22 -0.59 -1.35
CA GLY A 525 10.07 -0.49 -2.26
C GLY A 525 8.74 -0.13 -1.62
N GLU A 526 8.62 -0.13 -0.30
CA GLU A 526 7.38 0.25 0.37
C GLU A 526 7.04 1.73 0.14
N GLY A 527 5.79 2.02 -0.21
CA GLY A 527 5.29 3.38 -0.41
C GLY A 527 5.57 4.02 -1.78
N LEU A 528 6.29 3.37 -2.68
CA LEU A 528 6.59 3.92 -3.99
C LEU A 528 5.39 3.88 -4.95
N ASN A 529 5.27 4.93 -5.77
CA ASN A 529 4.36 4.96 -6.91
C ASN A 529 5.17 4.80 -8.21
N LEU A 530 5.06 3.62 -8.83
CA LEU A 530 5.84 3.22 -9.98
C LEU A 530 4.96 2.83 -11.18
N GLN A 531 3.80 3.47 -11.34
CA GLN A 531 2.82 3.23 -12.41
C GLN A 531 3.36 3.45 -13.82
N PHE A 532 4.43 4.24 -13.98
CA PHE A 532 5.10 4.42 -15.27
C PHE A 532 5.86 3.18 -15.73
N CYS A 533 6.06 2.21 -14.85
CA CYS A 533 6.63 0.89 -15.12
C CYS A 533 5.51 -0.15 -15.19
N ARG A 534 5.63 -1.17 -16.03
CA ARG A 534 4.66 -2.26 -16.13
C ARG A 534 5.26 -3.65 -15.98
N GLN A 535 6.57 -3.75 -15.78
CA GLN A 535 7.27 -5.02 -15.68
C GLN A 535 7.90 -5.18 -14.30
N VAL A 536 7.61 -6.31 -13.67
CA VAL A 536 8.11 -6.67 -12.34
C VAL A 536 8.79 -8.03 -12.41
N ILE A 537 9.99 -8.14 -11.86
CA ILE A 537 10.69 -9.41 -11.66
C ILE A 537 10.83 -9.63 -10.15
N ASN A 538 10.23 -10.68 -9.63
CA ASN A 538 10.51 -11.18 -8.29
C ASN A 538 11.71 -12.12 -8.39
N TYR A 539 12.92 -11.57 -8.23
CA TYR A 539 14.17 -12.33 -8.19
C TYR A 539 14.20 -13.25 -6.98
N ASP A 540 13.86 -12.70 -5.80
CA ASP A 540 13.63 -13.45 -4.59
C ASP A 540 12.14 -13.46 -4.25
N LEU A 541 11.61 -14.66 -3.96
CA LEU A 541 10.23 -14.80 -3.56
C LEU A 541 10.12 -14.65 -2.03
N PRO A 542 9.40 -13.65 -1.52
CA PRO A 542 9.12 -13.57 -0.09
C PRO A 542 8.33 -14.79 0.37
N TRP A 543 8.67 -15.32 1.54
CA TRP A 543 7.89 -16.41 2.14
C TRP A 543 6.50 -15.95 2.58
N ASN A 544 6.32 -14.65 2.81
CA ASN A 544 5.01 -14.05 3.04
C ASN A 544 4.39 -13.61 1.71
N PRO A 545 3.30 -14.23 1.27
CA PRO A 545 2.67 -13.94 -0.02
C PRO A 545 2.08 -12.52 -0.10
N MET A 546 1.69 -11.91 1.03
CA MET A 546 1.22 -10.52 1.06
C MET A 546 2.28 -9.54 0.56
N ARG A 547 3.56 -9.85 0.77
CA ARG A 547 4.67 -9.02 0.25
C ARG A 547 4.75 -9.07 -1.27
N VAL A 548 4.44 -10.22 -1.88
CA VAL A 548 4.38 -10.34 -3.35
C VAL A 548 3.27 -9.46 -3.91
N GLU A 549 2.09 -9.49 -3.30
CA GLU A 549 0.98 -8.61 -3.70
C GLU A 549 1.32 -7.13 -3.52
N GLN A 550 1.93 -6.76 -2.41
CA GLN A 550 2.37 -5.39 -2.17
C GLN A 550 3.38 -4.92 -3.22
N ARG A 551 4.32 -5.79 -3.67
CA ARG A 551 5.25 -5.49 -4.76
C ARG A 551 4.50 -5.23 -6.07
N ILE A 552 3.58 -6.10 -6.45
CA ILE A 552 2.76 -5.96 -7.66
C ILE A 552 1.92 -4.66 -7.58
N GLY A 553 1.34 -4.38 -6.43
CA GLY A 553 0.55 -3.17 -6.17
C GLY A 553 1.31 -1.85 -6.30
N ARG A 554 2.65 -1.85 -6.40
CA ARG A 554 3.44 -0.64 -6.72
C ARG A 554 3.29 -0.20 -8.17
N VAL A 555 2.97 -1.14 -9.04
CA VAL A 555 2.86 -0.97 -10.49
C VAL A 555 1.41 -1.09 -10.95
N HIS A 556 0.67 -2.08 -10.45
CA HIS A 556 -0.70 -2.38 -10.82
C HIS A 556 -1.70 -1.67 -9.89
N ARG A 557 -2.00 -0.42 -10.21
CA ARG A 557 -2.92 0.44 -9.43
C ARG A 557 -3.55 1.50 -10.34
N LEU A 558 -4.51 2.26 -9.81
CA LEU A 558 -5.20 3.34 -10.51
C LEU A 558 -4.20 4.30 -11.20
N GLY A 559 -4.39 4.54 -12.50
CA GLY A 559 -3.47 5.31 -13.34
C GLY A 559 -2.49 4.44 -14.14
N GLN A 560 -2.51 3.10 -13.97
CA GLN A 560 -1.87 2.19 -14.91
C GLN A 560 -2.79 1.96 -16.12
N ASP A 561 -2.31 2.28 -17.30
CA ASP A 561 -3.05 2.20 -18.57
C ASP A 561 -2.66 1.00 -19.44
N ARG A 562 -1.66 0.22 -19.03
CA ARG A 562 -1.09 -0.90 -19.80
C ARG A 562 -1.08 -2.19 -18.97
N GLU A 563 -1.14 -3.33 -19.65
CA GLU A 563 -0.95 -4.65 -19.03
C GLU A 563 0.32 -4.70 -18.19
N VAL A 564 0.22 -5.31 -17.00
CA VAL A 564 1.34 -5.49 -16.08
C VAL A 564 1.84 -6.93 -16.16
N PHE A 565 3.14 -7.08 -16.38
CA PHE A 565 3.83 -8.37 -16.45
C PHE A 565 4.62 -8.62 -15.17
N VAL A 566 4.40 -9.78 -14.58
CA VAL A 566 5.06 -10.21 -13.34
C VAL A 566 5.80 -11.53 -13.60
N PHE A 567 7.13 -11.49 -13.52
CA PHE A 567 7.97 -12.67 -13.65
C PHE A 567 8.42 -13.10 -12.25
N ASN A 568 8.10 -14.34 -11.89
CA ASN A 568 8.54 -14.94 -10.64
C ASN A 568 9.62 -15.97 -10.94
N LEU A 569 10.84 -15.73 -10.47
CA LEU A 569 11.93 -16.68 -10.67
C LEU A 569 11.74 -17.87 -9.72
N SER A 570 11.84 -19.07 -10.25
CA SER A 570 11.67 -20.32 -9.51
C SER A 570 12.78 -21.29 -9.86
N VAL A 571 13.48 -21.77 -8.86
CA VAL A 571 14.53 -22.75 -9.02
C VAL A 571 13.97 -24.11 -8.62
N HIS A 572 14.01 -25.09 -9.53
CA HIS A 572 13.53 -26.45 -9.26
C HIS A 572 14.16 -27.04 -7.99
N ASP A 573 13.41 -27.89 -7.31
CA ASP A 573 13.82 -28.62 -6.10
C ASP A 573 14.22 -27.73 -4.90
N THR A 574 13.85 -26.45 -4.90
CA THR A 574 14.07 -25.56 -3.76
C THR A 574 12.78 -25.30 -2.97
N ILE A 575 12.95 -24.79 -1.75
CA ILE A 575 11.81 -24.37 -0.93
C ILE A 575 11.01 -23.24 -1.58
N GLU A 576 11.66 -22.31 -2.30
CA GLU A 576 10.99 -21.23 -3.01
C GLU A 576 10.05 -21.78 -4.11
N ALA A 577 10.48 -22.80 -4.86
CA ALA A 577 9.62 -23.41 -5.87
C ALA A 577 8.37 -24.03 -5.25
N ARG A 578 8.51 -24.71 -4.11
CA ARG A 578 7.36 -25.31 -3.40
C ARG A 578 6.40 -24.26 -2.86
N ILE A 579 6.92 -23.16 -2.31
CA ILE A 579 6.11 -22.03 -1.86
C ILE A 579 5.35 -21.43 -3.04
N LEU A 580 6.05 -21.18 -4.15
CA LEU A 580 5.44 -20.59 -5.34
C LEU A 580 4.36 -21.51 -5.94
N GLU A 581 4.58 -22.81 -5.95
CA GLU A 581 3.60 -23.81 -6.36
C GLU A 581 2.33 -23.75 -5.48
N LEU A 582 2.48 -23.66 -4.16
CA LEU A 582 1.34 -23.46 -3.25
C LEU A 582 0.57 -22.19 -3.56
N LEU A 583 1.28 -21.07 -3.74
CA LEU A 583 0.68 -19.77 -3.99
C LEU A 583 -0.02 -19.70 -5.35
N ALA A 584 0.60 -20.24 -6.39
CA ALA A 584 0.05 -20.24 -7.74
C ALA A 584 -1.11 -21.23 -7.90
N ASN A 585 -0.94 -22.48 -7.46
CA ASN A 585 -1.86 -23.57 -7.78
C ASN A 585 -2.94 -23.80 -6.71
N LYS A 586 -2.64 -23.56 -5.42
CA LYS A 586 -3.58 -23.84 -4.33
C LYS A 586 -4.41 -22.62 -3.95
N ILE A 587 -3.78 -21.45 -3.88
CA ILE A 587 -4.45 -20.20 -3.57
C ILE A 587 -4.90 -19.49 -4.85
N ARG A 588 -4.26 -19.74 -6.00
CA ARG A 588 -4.43 -18.99 -7.25
C ARG A 588 -4.19 -17.50 -7.02
N MET A 589 -3.15 -17.18 -6.24
CA MET A 589 -2.85 -15.84 -5.75
C MET A 589 -2.81 -14.77 -6.86
N PHE A 590 -2.29 -15.14 -8.02
CA PHE A 590 -2.13 -14.20 -9.14
C PHE A 590 -3.45 -13.85 -9.84
N GLU A 591 -4.54 -14.55 -9.54
CA GLU A 591 -5.89 -14.27 -10.02
C GLU A 591 -6.69 -13.40 -9.02
N LEU A 592 -6.24 -13.36 -7.75
CA LEU A 592 -6.92 -12.62 -6.69
C LEU A 592 -6.80 -11.11 -6.88
N VAL A 593 -7.81 -10.40 -6.47
CA VAL A 593 -7.73 -8.95 -6.28
C VAL A 593 -6.84 -8.66 -5.05
N ILE A 594 -6.08 -7.58 -5.12
CA ILE A 594 -5.21 -7.18 -4.00
C ILE A 594 -6.07 -6.98 -2.74
N GLY A 595 -5.69 -7.67 -1.66
CA GLY A 595 -6.42 -7.69 -0.39
C GLY A 595 -7.25 -8.96 -0.13
N GLU A 596 -7.64 -9.70 -1.15
CA GLU A 596 -8.37 -10.98 -0.99
C GLU A 596 -7.47 -12.07 -0.37
N LEU A 597 -6.21 -12.04 -0.70
CA LEU A 597 -5.22 -12.97 -0.15
C LEU A 597 -5.11 -12.88 1.38
N ASP A 598 -5.18 -11.67 1.93
CA ASP A 598 -5.12 -11.43 3.37
C ASP A 598 -6.28 -12.11 4.11
N MET A 599 -7.47 -12.11 3.52
CA MET A 599 -8.64 -12.78 4.08
C MET A 599 -8.51 -14.31 4.04
N ILE A 600 -7.95 -14.87 2.95
CA ILE A 600 -7.73 -16.33 2.84
C ILE A 600 -6.68 -16.79 3.86
N LEU A 601 -5.60 -16.02 4.03
CA LEU A 601 -4.54 -16.35 4.98
C LEU A 601 -5.00 -16.22 6.42
N GLY A 602 -5.89 -15.26 6.73
CA GLY A 602 -6.48 -15.10 8.05
C GLY A 602 -7.21 -16.34 8.56
N ASP A 603 -7.80 -17.14 7.66
CA ASP A 603 -8.43 -18.42 8.01
C ASP A 603 -7.46 -19.46 8.55
N ILE A 604 -6.19 -19.35 8.17
CA ILE A 604 -5.16 -20.34 8.48
C ILE A 604 -4.30 -19.86 9.65
N GLU A 605 -4.15 -18.55 9.83
CA GLU A 605 -3.29 -17.94 10.85
C GLU A 605 -3.99 -17.89 12.23
N THR A 606 -4.37 -19.04 12.75
CA THR A 606 -5.00 -19.11 14.10
C THR A 606 -3.97 -18.93 15.21
N ASP A 607 -2.90 -19.75 15.20
CA ASP A 607 -1.85 -19.76 16.23
C ASP A 607 -0.48 -19.33 15.70
N LYS A 608 -0.25 -19.53 14.39
CA LYS A 608 1.03 -19.25 13.73
C LYS A 608 0.80 -18.57 12.40
N SER A 609 1.66 -17.60 12.07
CA SER A 609 1.63 -16.95 10.75
C SER A 609 1.94 -17.96 9.63
N PHE A 610 1.56 -17.62 8.41
CA PHE A 610 1.88 -18.40 7.22
C PHE A 610 3.39 -18.69 7.11
N GLU A 611 4.24 -17.68 7.31
CA GLU A 611 5.70 -17.84 7.33
C GLU A 611 6.15 -18.82 8.40
N GLN A 612 5.62 -18.74 9.63
CA GLN A 612 5.98 -19.65 10.72
C GLN A 612 5.60 -21.10 10.40
N LYS A 613 4.45 -21.33 9.76
CA LYS A 613 4.06 -22.66 9.31
C LYS A 613 5.02 -23.22 8.26
N LEU A 614 5.45 -22.40 7.30
CA LEU A 614 6.45 -22.80 6.29
C LEU A 614 7.79 -23.15 6.93
N VAL A 615 8.25 -22.33 7.88
CA VAL A 615 9.47 -22.57 8.64
C VAL A 615 9.38 -23.90 9.41
N ASP A 616 8.27 -24.14 10.09
CA ASP A 616 8.06 -25.40 10.81
C ASP A 616 8.09 -26.62 9.88
N ILE A 617 7.40 -26.55 8.74
CA ILE A 617 7.42 -27.62 7.74
C ILE A 617 8.85 -27.88 7.25
N PHE A 618 9.59 -26.83 6.93
CA PHE A 618 10.95 -26.93 6.41
C PHE A 618 11.94 -27.51 7.42
N LEU A 619 11.92 -27.01 8.66
CA LEU A 619 12.90 -27.37 9.69
C LEU A 619 12.60 -28.71 10.37
N ARG A 620 11.32 -29.09 10.52
CA ARG A 620 10.90 -30.29 11.23
C ARG A 620 10.73 -31.53 10.36
N SER A 621 10.83 -31.40 9.04
CA SER A 621 10.74 -32.57 8.15
C SER A 621 12.02 -33.39 8.15
N ASP A 622 11.88 -34.73 8.34
CA ASP A 622 13.01 -35.65 8.43
C ASP A 622 13.60 -36.01 7.07
N SER A 623 12.85 -35.88 6.01
CA SER A 623 13.25 -36.15 4.62
C SER A 623 12.55 -35.22 3.66
N ASP A 624 13.04 -35.15 2.43
CA ASP A 624 12.37 -34.35 1.38
C ASP A 624 10.99 -34.90 1.02
N GLU A 625 10.79 -36.25 1.15
CA GLU A 625 9.46 -36.85 0.97
C GLU A 625 8.50 -36.47 2.10
N ALA A 626 8.97 -36.45 3.36
CA ALA A 626 8.18 -36.02 4.50
C ALA A 626 7.82 -34.54 4.37
N MET A 627 8.76 -33.72 3.94
CA MET A 627 8.51 -32.31 3.65
C MET A 627 7.44 -32.13 2.55
N LYS A 628 7.55 -32.87 1.44
CA LYS A 628 6.57 -32.83 0.36
C LYS A 628 5.17 -33.17 0.85
N LYS A 629 5.02 -34.22 1.64
CA LYS A 629 3.71 -34.59 2.23
C LYS A 629 3.14 -33.50 3.14
N GLN A 630 3.99 -32.83 3.94
CA GLN A 630 3.54 -31.73 4.79
C GLN A 630 3.13 -30.51 3.96
N PHE A 631 3.83 -30.19 2.87
CA PHE A 631 3.43 -29.15 1.93
C PHE A 631 2.12 -29.49 1.23
N GLU A 632 1.86 -30.73 0.83
CA GLU A 632 0.61 -31.17 0.24
C GLU A 632 -0.56 -31.03 1.23
N ARG A 633 -0.35 -31.41 2.51
CA ARG A 633 -1.33 -31.21 3.58
C ARG A 633 -1.65 -29.74 3.79
N PHE A 634 -0.61 -28.93 3.92
CA PHE A 634 -0.80 -27.48 4.07
C PHE A 634 -1.47 -26.85 2.84
N GLY A 635 -1.15 -27.33 1.64
CA GLY A 635 -1.84 -26.95 0.40
C GLY A 635 -3.33 -27.29 0.42
N SER A 636 -3.72 -28.40 1.05
CA SER A 636 -5.14 -28.77 1.21
C SER A 636 -5.83 -27.85 2.21
N GLU A 637 -5.18 -27.45 3.31
CA GLU A 637 -5.69 -26.45 4.26
C GLU A 637 -5.92 -25.11 3.55
N LEU A 638 -4.98 -24.68 2.71
CA LEU A 638 -5.08 -23.46 1.89
C LEU A 638 -6.25 -23.52 0.89
N GLN A 639 -6.48 -24.67 0.24
CA GLN A 639 -7.62 -24.84 -0.66
C GLN A 639 -8.97 -24.79 0.09
N HIS A 640 -9.03 -25.32 1.30
CA HIS A 640 -10.22 -25.22 2.13
C HIS A 640 -10.50 -23.77 2.54
N ALA A 641 -9.49 -23.05 2.97
CA ALA A 641 -9.59 -21.63 3.29
C ALA A 641 -10.02 -20.79 2.08
N ARG A 642 -9.51 -21.10 0.89
CA ARG A 642 -9.93 -20.45 -0.36
C ARG A 642 -11.42 -20.71 -0.65
N LYS A 643 -11.88 -21.96 -0.59
CA LYS A 643 -13.29 -22.27 -0.80
C LYS A 643 -14.20 -21.63 0.25
N HIS A 644 -13.72 -21.54 1.48
CA HIS A 644 -14.43 -20.83 2.54
C HIS A 644 -14.54 -19.34 2.23
N PHE A 645 -13.43 -18.72 1.82
CA PHE A 645 -13.41 -17.33 1.38
C PHE A 645 -14.37 -17.07 0.22
N ASP A 646 -14.39 -17.92 -0.82
CA ASP A 646 -15.29 -17.78 -1.96
C ASP A 646 -16.77 -17.76 -1.50
N ARG A 647 -17.16 -18.61 -0.54
CA ARG A 647 -18.51 -18.61 0.07
C ARG A 647 -18.78 -17.33 0.89
N VAL A 648 -17.81 -16.91 1.69
CA VAL A 648 -17.92 -15.68 2.50
C VAL A 648 -18.00 -14.46 1.58
N ARG A 649 -17.30 -14.47 0.45
CA ARG A 649 -17.35 -13.43 -0.57
C ARG A 649 -18.73 -13.34 -1.21
N GLU A 650 -19.32 -14.47 -1.63
CA GLU A 650 -20.69 -14.51 -2.14
C GLU A 650 -21.67 -13.89 -1.14
N ASN A 651 -21.52 -14.18 0.16
CA ASN A 651 -22.32 -13.59 1.22
C ASN A 651 -21.97 -12.12 1.49
N GLN A 652 -20.69 -11.73 1.38
CA GLN A 652 -20.25 -10.33 1.53
C GLN A 652 -20.62 -9.49 0.31
N ASP A 653 -20.70 -10.06 -0.88
CA ASP A 653 -21.21 -9.38 -2.07
C ASP A 653 -22.69 -9.03 -1.88
N MET A 654 -23.49 -9.94 -1.28
CA MET A 654 -24.82 -9.59 -0.80
C MET A 654 -24.83 -8.50 0.29
N LEU A 655 -23.76 -8.42 1.14
CA LEU A 655 -23.61 -7.38 2.16
C LEU A 655 -23.14 -6.03 1.58
N SER A 656 -22.29 -6.04 0.55
CA SER A 656 -21.81 -4.82 -0.09
C SER A 656 -22.86 -4.19 -1.02
N ASP A 657 -23.74 -4.99 -1.64
CA ASP A 657 -24.82 -4.50 -2.49
C ASP A 657 -25.82 -3.58 -1.77
N LEU A 658 -25.73 -3.50 -0.45
CA LEU A 658 -26.60 -2.65 0.40
C LEU A 658 -25.85 -1.45 1.05
N VAL A 659 -24.51 -1.38 0.88
CA VAL A 659 -23.65 -0.26 1.36
C VAL A 659 -23.12 0.56 0.18
N ASP A 660 -23.37 0.11 -1.05
CA ASP A 660 -22.94 0.83 -2.25
C ASP A 660 -23.70 2.15 -2.43
N VAL A 661 -22.90 3.19 -2.65
CA VAL A 661 -23.36 4.57 -2.94
C VAL A 661 -23.68 4.70 -4.42
#